data_b813e45f8711c034bb10e28e55f4c0a6
#
_entry.id   b813e45f8711c034bb10e28e55f4c0a6
#
_cell.length_a   1.000
_cell.length_b   1.000
_cell.length_c   1.000
_cell.angle_alpha   90.00
_cell.angle_beta   90.00
_cell.angle_gamma   90.00
#
_symmetry.space_group_name_H-M   'P 1'
#
loop_
_entity.id
_entity.type
_entity.pdbx_description
1 polymer ?
#
loop_
_entity_poly.entity_id
_entity_poly.type
_entity_poly.pdbx_seq_one_letter_code
_entity_poly.pdbx_strand_id
1 'polypeptide(L)'
;MEVQQFYYDNKIVKNFIYATMFWGIVGMSVGLLLAFMFLFPNLTDGISWLSFGRLRPLHTNAVIFAFVGNAIFAGVYYSTQRLLKARMYSDALSKFNFWGWQAIIVAAAITLPLGYSSSKEYAELEWPIDLAIAAVWVAFGWNLIGTMLKRRQRHLYVAIWFYLGTFVTVAVLHIFNSLSIPVSAFKSYSVYAGVQDALVQWWYGHNAVAFFLTTPFLGLMYYYVPKAANRPVYSYRLSIIHFWSLIFIYIWAGPHHLLYSSLPDWAQNLGVAFSIMLLAPSWGGMINGLLTLRGAWDKVRTDPVLKFMVVAITGYGMATFEGPMLSLKNVNAIAHFSDWIIAHVHVGALAWNGFLTFGVIYWLVPKMFKTKLHSVPMANFHFWIGTLGIVLYALPMYVAGFTQALMWQEFNPDGTLVYGNFLETVTQIIPMYWMRAIGGSMYIIGALVMVYNMVLTIKAGSKVEDELAEAAALAKVSKRRTAGETFHGWLERKPIQLTILATIAILIGGIIQIVPTILVKSNIPTITSVKPYTPLELEGRDLYIREGCVGCHSQMVRPFRSEVERYGEYSKAGEFVYDHPFLWGSKRTGPDLLRVGGKYSDSWHLNHMYDPQSTSSGSIMPAYQWLVRDKLDRSDIRKKMEVMVTLGVPYTEEDIANAHVDMDKQAAQIEKNLYSDPDFAKGYEEDKKYAAENGYDFIEMKDREIVAMIAYLQRLGTDIKIKEPNGEISKN
;
A
#
# COMPACT_ATOMS: atom_id res chain seq x y z
N MET A 1 -29.05 -17.41 -37.49
CA MET A 1 -27.67 -16.98 -37.24
C MET A 1 -26.83 -18.22 -37.14
N GLU A 2 -25.72 -18.24 -37.86
CA GLU A 2 -24.77 -19.36 -37.84
C GLU A 2 -24.14 -19.46 -36.43
N VAL A 3 -24.16 -20.65 -35.86
CA VAL A 3 -23.55 -20.93 -34.55
C VAL A 3 -22.08 -21.23 -34.80
N GLN A 4 -21.23 -20.51 -34.11
CA GLN A 4 -19.78 -20.66 -34.16
C GLN A 4 -19.28 -21.44 -32.95
N GLN A 5 -18.40 -22.40 -33.18
CA GLN A 5 -17.69 -23.13 -32.15
C GLN A 5 -16.38 -22.38 -31.80
N PHE A 6 -16.04 -22.34 -30.52
CA PHE A 6 -14.79 -21.78 -30.01
C PHE A 6 -14.45 -22.44 -28.67
N TYR A 7 -13.24 -22.16 -28.17
CA TYR A 7 -12.76 -22.73 -26.91
C TYR A 7 -12.47 -21.63 -25.90
N TYR A 8 -12.87 -21.84 -24.65
CA TYR A 8 -12.38 -21.04 -23.53
C TYR A 8 -11.01 -21.55 -23.10
N ASP A 9 -10.07 -20.63 -22.81
CA ASP A 9 -8.78 -20.94 -22.20
C ASP A 9 -8.94 -21.09 -20.69
N ASN A 10 -9.01 -22.33 -20.22
CA ASN A 10 -9.05 -22.64 -18.79
C ASN A 10 -7.63 -22.80 -18.21
N LYS A 11 -6.61 -22.98 -19.03
CA LYS A 11 -5.23 -23.14 -18.58
C LYS A 11 -4.73 -21.90 -17.86
N ILE A 12 -4.95 -20.72 -18.47
CA ILE A 12 -4.53 -19.45 -17.85
C ILE A 12 -5.24 -19.20 -16.50
N VAL A 13 -6.54 -19.55 -16.41
CA VAL A 13 -7.30 -19.42 -15.16
C VAL A 13 -6.72 -20.32 -14.05
N LYS A 14 -6.41 -21.58 -14.39
CA LYS A 14 -5.79 -22.53 -13.45
C LYS A 14 -4.42 -22.03 -12.96
N ASN A 15 -3.61 -21.50 -13.84
CA ASN A 15 -2.30 -20.94 -13.49
C ASN A 15 -2.44 -19.83 -12.45
N PHE A 16 -3.34 -18.88 -12.65
CA PHE A 16 -3.61 -17.81 -11.69
C PHE A 16 -4.21 -18.34 -10.38
N ILE A 17 -5.04 -19.39 -10.39
CA ILE A 17 -5.52 -20.04 -9.16
C ILE A 17 -4.35 -20.63 -8.35
N TYR A 18 -3.43 -21.35 -9.00
CA TYR A 18 -2.26 -21.90 -8.30
C TYR A 18 -1.39 -20.79 -7.71
N ALA A 19 -1.12 -19.75 -8.48
CA ALA A 19 -0.36 -18.59 -8.01
C ALA A 19 -1.07 -17.88 -6.85
N THR A 20 -2.39 -17.72 -6.88
CA THR A 20 -3.18 -17.15 -5.79
C THR A 20 -3.00 -17.93 -4.49
N MET A 21 -3.12 -19.26 -4.55
CA MET A 21 -2.98 -20.11 -3.36
C MET A 21 -1.56 -20.04 -2.79
N PHE A 22 -0.54 -20.11 -3.66
CA PHE A 22 0.86 -20.06 -3.25
C PHE A 22 1.23 -18.71 -2.61
N TRP A 23 1.01 -17.62 -3.34
CA TRP A 23 1.38 -16.29 -2.87
C TRP A 23 0.52 -15.80 -1.71
N GLY A 24 -0.72 -16.33 -1.59
CA GLY A 24 -1.57 -16.06 -0.44
C GLY A 24 -0.94 -16.56 0.85
N ILE A 25 -0.47 -17.82 0.87
CA ILE A 25 0.22 -18.36 2.05
C ILE A 25 1.51 -17.58 2.33
N VAL A 26 2.33 -17.30 1.30
CA VAL A 26 3.58 -16.54 1.48
C VAL A 26 3.30 -15.14 2.06
N GLY A 27 2.42 -14.36 1.45
CA GLY A 27 2.14 -12.99 1.89
C GLY A 27 1.53 -12.90 3.29
N MET A 28 0.61 -13.82 3.62
CA MET A 28 0.03 -13.89 4.97
C MET A 28 1.06 -14.35 6.01
N SER A 29 1.97 -15.27 5.66
CA SER A 29 3.04 -15.73 6.57
C SER A 29 4.01 -14.60 6.92
N VAL A 30 4.40 -13.77 5.94
CA VAL A 30 5.21 -12.56 6.21
C VAL A 30 4.47 -11.62 7.15
N GLY A 31 3.16 -11.40 6.95
CA GLY A 31 2.35 -10.57 7.85
C GLY A 31 2.25 -11.11 9.27
N LEU A 32 2.16 -12.44 9.43
CA LEU A 32 2.18 -13.07 10.75
C LEU A 32 3.54 -12.91 11.44
N LEU A 33 4.64 -13.07 10.68
CA LEU A 33 5.99 -12.81 11.20
C LEU A 33 6.11 -11.37 11.73
N LEU A 34 5.63 -10.38 10.97
CA LEU A 34 5.61 -8.97 11.40
C LEU A 34 4.76 -8.77 12.67
N ALA A 35 3.65 -9.49 12.84
CA ALA A 35 2.86 -9.43 14.05
C ALA A 35 3.62 -9.98 15.27
N PHE A 36 4.41 -11.04 15.10
CA PHE A 36 5.27 -11.57 16.16
C PHE A 36 6.46 -10.67 16.48
N MET A 37 6.98 -9.91 15.52
CA MET A 37 8.06 -8.96 15.77
C MET A 37 7.67 -7.83 16.74
N PHE A 38 6.39 -7.47 16.85
CA PHE A 38 5.92 -6.52 17.87
C PHE A 38 5.98 -7.10 19.30
N LEU A 39 5.91 -8.44 19.42
CA LEU A 39 5.95 -9.14 20.70
C LEU A 39 7.37 -9.56 21.07
N PHE A 40 8.18 -9.82 20.06
CA PHE A 40 9.56 -10.28 20.16
C PHE A 40 10.45 -9.43 19.24
N PRO A 41 10.78 -8.18 19.63
CA PRO A 41 11.53 -7.26 18.77
C PRO A 41 12.86 -7.82 18.29
N ASN A 42 13.49 -8.67 19.09
CA ASN A 42 14.80 -9.28 18.81
C ASN A 42 14.71 -10.57 17.95
N LEU A 43 13.51 -10.93 17.45
CA LEU A 43 13.28 -12.18 16.72
C LEU A 43 14.19 -12.36 15.48
N THR A 44 14.59 -11.27 14.87
CA THR A 44 15.41 -11.25 13.65
C THR A 44 16.67 -10.41 13.77
N ASP A 45 17.17 -10.19 15.00
CA ASP A 45 18.35 -9.40 15.26
C ASP A 45 19.56 -9.88 14.45
N GLY A 46 20.34 -8.92 13.97
CA GLY A 46 21.53 -9.16 13.16
C GLY A 46 21.25 -9.53 11.69
N ILE A 47 19.99 -9.73 11.28
CA ILE A 47 19.62 -10.13 9.92
C ILE A 47 18.93 -8.97 9.20
N SER A 48 19.68 -8.11 8.51
CA SER A 48 19.16 -6.88 7.89
C SER A 48 17.98 -7.11 6.92
N TRP A 49 18.03 -8.16 6.09
CA TRP A 49 17.00 -8.48 5.11
C TRP A 49 15.71 -9.06 5.72
N LEU A 50 15.72 -9.40 7.01
CA LEU A 50 14.53 -9.78 7.79
C LEU A 50 14.08 -8.67 8.74
N SER A 51 14.63 -7.47 8.67
CA SER A 51 14.19 -6.37 9.53
C SER A 51 12.71 -6.01 9.27
N PHE A 52 12.02 -5.56 10.30
CA PHE A 52 10.61 -5.16 10.21
C PHE A 52 10.37 -4.13 9.10
N GLY A 53 11.25 -3.11 9.00
CA GLY A 53 11.11 -2.04 8.03
C GLY A 53 11.22 -2.51 6.58
N ARG A 54 12.08 -3.50 6.29
CA ARG A 54 12.23 -4.08 4.95
C ARG A 54 11.16 -5.12 4.64
N LEU A 55 10.65 -5.86 5.64
CA LEU A 55 9.60 -6.86 5.44
C LEU A 55 8.19 -6.25 5.38
N ARG A 56 7.93 -5.09 6.00
CA ARG A 56 6.61 -4.45 5.95
C ARG A 56 6.17 -4.14 4.52
N PRO A 57 6.95 -3.44 3.68
CA PRO A 57 6.60 -3.24 2.27
C PRO A 57 6.48 -4.55 1.49
N LEU A 58 7.29 -5.55 1.81
CA LEU A 58 7.16 -6.88 1.21
C LEU A 58 5.80 -7.51 1.53
N HIS A 59 5.36 -7.46 2.79
CA HIS A 59 4.04 -7.97 3.20
C HIS A 59 2.92 -7.29 2.44
N THR A 60 2.90 -5.96 2.40
CA THR A 60 1.84 -5.19 1.74
C THR A 60 1.79 -5.49 0.24
N ASN A 61 2.93 -5.50 -0.44
CA ASN A 61 3.01 -5.85 -1.86
C ASN A 61 2.61 -7.30 -2.13
N ALA A 62 3.02 -8.24 -1.27
CA ALA A 62 2.70 -9.66 -1.42
C ALA A 62 1.19 -9.92 -1.26
N VAL A 63 0.52 -9.32 -0.29
CA VAL A 63 -0.93 -9.56 -0.10
C VAL A 63 -1.76 -8.82 -1.14
N ILE A 64 -1.40 -7.59 -1.52
CA ILE A 64 -2.16 -6.79 -2.47
C ILE A 64 -1.94 -7.28 -3.90
N PHE A 65 -0.69 -7.36 -4.34
CA PHE A 65 -0.38 -7.61 -5.76
C PHE A 65 -0.12 -9.08 -6.07
N ALA A 66 0.51 -9.83 -5.16
CA ALA A 66 0.77 -11.24 -5.43
C ALA A 66 -0.45 -12.12 -5.09
N PHE A 67 -1.02 -12.05 -3.89
CA PHE A 67 -2.20 -12.84 -3.53
C PHE A 67 -3.45 -12.36 -4.25
N VAL A 68 -3.88 -11.16 -3.93
CA VAL A 68 -5.14 -10.58 -4.44
C VAL A 68 -5.04 -10.30 -5.94
N GLY A 69 -3.89 -9.85 -6.44
CA GLY A 69 -3.67 -9.61 -7.87
C GLY A 69 -3.84 -10.87 -8.72
N ASN A 70 -3.25 -12.00 -8.32
CA ASN A 70 -3.48 -13.27 -9.00
C ASN A 70 -4.95 -13.73 -8.92
N ALA A 71 -5.64 -13.49 -7.80
CA ALA A 71 -7.07 -13.79 -7.65
C ALA A 71 -7.93 -12.95 -8.61
N ILE A 72 -7.61 -11.66 -8.74
CA ILE A 72 -8.26 -10.77 -9.73
C ILE A 72 -8.12 -11.35 -11.12
N PHE A 73 -6.89 -11.67 -11.56
CA PHE A 73 -6.68 -12.22 -12.89
C PHE A 73 -7.39 -13.56 -13.08
N ALA A 74 -7.36 -14.48 -12.10
CA ALA A 74 -8.10 -15.74 -12.18
C ALA A 74 -9.60 -15.50 -12.43
N GLY A 75 -10.20 -14.63 -11.63
CA GLY A 75 -11.62 -14.32 -11.70
C GLY A 75 -11.98 -13.54 -12.97
N VAL A 76 -11.17 -12.56 -13.37
CA VAL A 76 -11.39 -11.73 -14.57
C VAL A 76 -11.24 -12.56 -15.85
N TYR A 77 -10.18 -13.35 -15.99
CA TYR A 77 -10.00 -14.21 -17.18
C TYR A 77 -11.13 -15.23 -17.33
N TYR A 78 -11.59 -15.81 -16.22
CA TYR A 78 -12.73 -16.72 -16.25
C TYR A 78 -14.03 -16.04 -16.66
N SER A 79 -14.41 -14.99 -15.94
CA SER A 79 -15.70 -14.31 -16.13
C SER A 79 -15.78 -13.56 -17.46
N THR A 80 -14.69 -12.90 -17.89
CA THR A 80 -14.64 -12.17 -19.17
C THR A 80 -14.92 -13.08 -20.35
N GLN A 81 -14.26 -14.24 -20.45
CA GLN A 81 -14.48 -15.17 -21.54
C GLN A 81 -15.95 -15.62 -21.62
N ARG A 82 -16.58 -15.89 -20.48
CA ARG A 82 -17.97 -16.40 -20.41
C ARG A 82 -19.01 -15.30 -20.61
N LEU A 83 -18.77 -14.11 -20.08
CA LEU A 83 -19.64 -12.95 -20.30
C LEU A 83 -19.64 -12.48 -21.75
N LEU A 84 -18.46 -12.51 -22.38
CA LEU A 84 -18.29 -12.06 -23.78
C LEU A 84 -18.50 -13.18 -24.80
N LYS A 85 -18.64 -14.44 -24.34
CA LYS A 85 -18.72 -15.64 -25.19
C LYS A 85 -17.57 -15.66 -26.22
N ALA A 86 -16.34 -15.48 -25.73
CA ALA A 86 -15.15 -15.40 -26.56
C ALA A 86 -13.93 -15.93 -25.79
N ARG A 87 -13.01 -16.57 -26.51
CA ARG A 87 -11.63 -16.77 -26.01
C ARG A 87 -10.96 -15.41 -25.84
N MET A 88 -10.01 -15.29 -24.93
CA MET A 88 -9.21 -14.06 -24.82
C MET A 88 -8.60 -13.71 -26.18
N TYR A 89 -8.40 -12.42 -26.43
CA TYR A 89 -7.93 -11.91 -27.72
C TYR A 89 -6.65 -12.58 -28.20
N SER A 90 -5.71 -12.81 -27.28
CA SER A 90 -4.42 -13.42 -27.56
C SER A 90 -3.94 -14.29 -26.41
N ASP A 91 -3.67 -15.57 -26.68
CA ASP A 91 -3.06 -16.48 -25.71
C ASP A 91 -1.62 -16.08 -25.37
N ALA A 92 -0.90 -15.46 -26.32
CA ALA A 92 0.45 -14.94 -26.08
C ALA A 92 0.44 -13.81 -25.05
N LEU A 93 -0.51 -12.84 -25.17
CA LEU A 93 -0.68 -11.78 -24.18
C LEU A 93 -1.14 -12.34 -22.84
N SER A 94 -1.99 -13.37 -22.79
CA SER A 94 -2.38 -14.04 -21.55
C SER A 94 -1.19 -14.66 -20.83
N LYS A 95 -0.31 -15.36 -21.58
CA LYS A 95 0.92 -15.96 -21.05
C LYS A 95 1.92 -14.88 -20.60
N PHE A 96 2.07 -13.81 -21.38
CA PHE A 96 2.93 -12.69 -21.01
C PHE A 96 2.45 -12.00 -19.73
N ASN A 97 1.13 -11.78 -19.58
CA ASN A 97 0.54 -11.24 -18.35
C ASN A 97 0.83 -12.16 -17.16
N PHE A 98 0.62 -13.48 -17.29
CA PHE A 98 0.88 -14.41 -16.19
C PHE A 98 2.36 -14.44 -15.78
N TRP A 99 3.25 -14.75 -16.70
CA TRP A 99 4.67 -14.91 -16.40
C TRP A 99 5.35 -13.59 -16.05
N GLY A 100 4.99 -12.51 -16.72
CA GLY A 100 5.47 -11.17 -16.39
C GLY A 100 5.05 -10.75 -14.97
N TRP A 101 3.79 -11.04 -14.60
CA TRP A 101 3.32 -10.75 -13.23
C TRP A 101 4.06 -11.58 -12.20
N GLN A 102 4.32 -12.89 -12.44
CA GLN A 102 5.11 -13.71 -11.53
C GLN A 102 6.56 -13.21 -11.43
N ALA A 103 7.17 -12.80 -12.54
CA ALA A 103 8.53 -12.25 -12.54
C ALA A 103 8.63 -10.96 -11.71
N ILE A 104 7.64 -10.06 -11.83
CA ILE A 104 7.52 -8.84 -11.01
C ILE A 104 7.43 -9.20 -9.52
N ILE A 105 6.58 -10.15 -9.15
CA ILE A 105 6.42 -10.59 -7.75
C ILE A 105 7.74 -11.12 -7.19
N VAL A 106 8.45 -11.96 -7.96
CA VAL A 106 9.75 -12.51 -7.54
C VAL A 106 10.79 -11.39 -7.41
N ALA A 107 10.82 -10.45 -8.35
CA ALA A 107 11.71 -9.29 -8.27
C ALA A 107 11.43 -8.46 -7.01
N ALA A 108 10.16 -8.19 -6.69
CA ALA A 108 9.78 -7.51 -5.46
C ALA A 108 10.18 -8.30 -4.19
N ALA A 109 10.01 -9.63 -4.21
CA ALA A 109 10.38 -10.51 -3.10
C ALA A 109 11.90 -10.55 -2.84
N ILE A 110 12.70 -10.19 -3.81
CA ILE A 110 14.17 -10.09 -3.70
C ILE A 110 14.58 -8.65 -3.33
N THR A 111 14.09 -7.65 -4.05
CA THR A 111 14.59 -6.27 -3.95
C THR A 111 14.17 -5.59 -2.65
N LEU A 112 12.93 -5.80 -2.17
CA LEU A 112 12.47 -5.16 -0.93
C LEU A 112 13.23 -5.63 0.31
N PRO A 113 13.48 -6.94 0.56
CA PRO A 113 14.33 -7.38 1.66
C PRO A 113 15.78 -6.89 1.56
N LEU A 114 16.29 -6.70 0.35
CA LEU A 114 17.60 -6.11 0.13
C LEU A 114 17.64 -4.60 0.40
N GLY A 115 16.48 -3.97 0.62
CA GLY A 115 16.38 -2.55 0.94
C GLY A 115 16.24 -1.63 -0.27
N TYR A 116 16.05 -2.17 -1.48
CA TYR A 116 15.75 -1.37 -2.66
C TYR A 116 14.30 -0.94 -2.67
N SER A 117 14.02 0.24 -2.15
CA SER A 117 12.68 0.78 -1.96
C SER A 117 12.64 2.28 -2.26
N SER A 118 11.55 2.71 -2.92
CA SER A 118 11.25 4.14 -3.10
C SER A 118 10.54 4.76 -1.90
N SER A 119 10.16 3.97 -0.89
CA SER A 119 9.41 4.39 0.32
C SER A 119 7.98 4.92 0.08
N LYS A 120 7.47 4.88 -1.13
CA LYS A 120 6.07 5.26 -1.43
C LYS A 120 5.12 4.12 -1.07
N GLU A 121 4.23 4.29 -0.12
CA GLU A 121 3.31 3.24 0.31
C GLU A 121 2.48 2.66 -0.86
N TYR A 122 2.49 1.33 -0.99
CA TYR A 122 1.89 0.55 -2.09
C TYR A 122 2.56 0.76 -3.46
N ALA A 123 3.68 1.47 -3.52
CA ALA A 123 4.48 1.73 -4.71
C ALA A 123 5.97 1.81 -4.36
N GLU A 124 6.40 0.90 -3.48
CA GLU A 124 7.76 0.89 -2.92
C GLU A 124 8.82 0.42 -3.92
N LEU A 125 8.42 -0.16 -5.05
CA LEU A 125 9.34 -0.74 -6.03
C LEU A 125 10.13 0.33 -6.78
N GLU A 126 11.33 -0.03 -7.22
CA GLU A 126 12.19 0.87 -7.99
C GLU A 126 11.86 0.84 -9.49
N TRP A 127 12.25 1.90 -10.20
CA TRP A 127 11.88 2.22 -11.57
C TRP A 127 11.95 1.08 -12.60
N PRO A 128 12.91 0.12 -12.58
CA PRO A 128 12.91 -0.96 -13.58
C PRO A 128 11.72 -1.91 -13.42
N ILE A 129 11.31 -2.14 -12.15
CA ILE A 129 10.16 -2.99 -11.84
C ILE A 129 8.87 -2.24 -12.15
N ASP A 130 8.81 -0.93 -11.92
CA ASP A 130 7.67 -0.09 -12.30
C ASP A 130 7.42 -0.08 -13.81
N LEU A 131 8.49 -0.03 -14.61
CA LEU A 131 8.38 -0.17 -16.07
C LEU A 131 7.85 -1.55 -16.46
N ALA A 132 8.29 -2.61 -15.81
CA ALA A 132 7.80 -3.96 -16.04
C ALA A 132 6.30 -4.08 -15.67
N ILE A 133 5.87 -3.49 -14.56
CA ILE A 133 4.46 -3.41 -14.15
C ILE A 133 3.64 -2.70 -15.22
N ALA A 134 4.08 -1.54 -15.70
CA ALA A 134 3.40 -0.79 -16.74
C ALA A 134 3.25 -1.63 -18.03
N ALA A 135 4.31 -2.30 -18.47
CA ALA A 135 4.29 -3.14 -19.68
C ALA A 135 3.32 -4.32 -19.55
N VAL A 136 3.37 -5.04 -18.43
CA VAL A 136 2.48 -6.20 -18.16
C VAL A 136 1.02 -5.76 -18.03
N TRP A 137 0.77 -4.62 -17.37
CA TRP A 137 -0.57 -4.07 -17.19
C TRP A 137 -1.19 -3.60 -18.51
N VAL A 138 -0.42 -2.92 -19.36
CA VAL A 138 -0.87 -2.51 -20.70
C VAL A 138 -1.16 -3.73 -21.58
N ALA A 139 -0.34 -4.78 -21.52
CA ALA A 139 -0.57 -6.03 -22.23
C ALA A 139 -1.88 -6.72 -21.78
N PHE A 140 -2.16 -6.73 -20.47
CA PHE A 140 -3.43 -7.19 -19.92
C PHE A 140 -4.62 -6.40 -20.49
N GLY A 141 -4.53 -5.06 -20.46
CA GLY A 141 -5.58 -4.19 -20.96
C GLY A 141 -5.84 -4.36 -22.45
N TRP A 142 -4.79 -4.51 -23.25
CA TRP A 142 -4.92 -4.82 -24.68
C TRP A 142 -5.68 -6.12 -24.88
N ASN A 143 -5.31 -7.15 -24.14
CA ASN A 143 -5.99 -8.45 -24.20
C ASN A 143 -7.47 -8.35 -23.81
N LEU A 144 -7.79 -7.60 -22.75
CA LEU A 144 -9.16 -7.37 -22.29
C LEU A 144 -9.99 -6.61 -23.34
N ILE A 145 -9.49 -5.47 -23.83
CA ILE A 145 -10.18 -4.65 -24.84
C ILE A 145 -10.34 -5.41 -26.14
N GLY A 146 -9.29 -6.09 -26.60
CA GLY A 146 -9.34 -6.93 -27.80
C GLY A 146 -10.41 -8.03 -27.70
N THR A 147 -10.56 -8.66 -26.52
CA THR A 147 -11.61 -9.66 -26.26
C THR A 147 -13.00 -9.03 -26.33
N MET A 148 -13.17 -7.82 -25.77
CA MET A 148 -14.45 -7.10 -25.87
C MET A 148 -14.83 -6.75 -27.30
N LEU A 149 -13.87 -6.46 -28.16
CA LEU A 149 -14.12 -6.19 -29.59
C LEU A 149 -14.48 -7.48 -30.35
N LYS A 150 -13.96 -8.65 -29.95
CA LYS A 150 -14.27 -9.96 -30.54
C LYS A 150 -15.48 -10.67 -29.92
N ARG A 151 -16.19 -10.03 -28.99
CA ARG A 151 -17.29 -10.61 -28.26
C ARG A 151 -18.42 -11.11 -29.16
N ARG A 152 -19.14 -12.15 -28.71
CA ARG A 152 -20.39 -12.64 -29.32
C ARG A 152 -21.64 -12.19 -28.53
N GLN A 153 -21.47 -11.54 -27.37
CA GLN A 153 -22.54 -10.97 -26.58
C GLN A 153 -22.75 -9.48 -26.93
N ARG A 154 -24.01 -9.07 -27.16
CA ARG A 154 -24.33 -7.70 -27.63
C ARG A 154 -24.00 -6.63 -26.58
N HIS A 155 -24.50 -6.80 -25.37
CA HIS A 155 -24.34 -5.84 -24.28
C HIS A 155 -23.24 -6.30 -23.31
N LEU A 156 -22.44 -5.37 -22.86
CA LEU A 156 -21.44 -5.60 -21.81
C LEU A 156 -22.15 -5.62 -20.44
N TYR A 157 -21.94 -6.68 -19.71
CA TYR A 157 -22.46 -6.83 -18.35
C TYR A 157 -21.65 -5.99 -17.35
N VAL A 158 -22.25 -5.58 -16.24
CA VAL A 158 -21.68 -4.71 -15.22
C VAL A 158 -20.29 -5.12 -14.74
N ALA A 159 -19.99 -6.41 -14.61
CA ALA A 159 -18.66 -6.88 -14.24
C ALA A 159 -17.57 -6.37 -15.21
N ILE A 160 -17.84 -6.36 -16.51
CA ILE A 160 -16.91 -5.87 -17.53
C ILE A 160 -16.67 -4.36 -17.40
N TRP A 161 -17.68 -3.57 -17.00
CA TRP A 161 -17.49 -2.13 -16.79
C TRP A 161 -16.49 -1.89 -15.65
N PHE A 162 -16.63 -2.62 -14.54
CA PHE A 162 -15.71 -2.54 -13.42
C PHE A 162 -14.29 -2.97 -13.80
N TYR A 163 -14.12 -4.02 -14.62
CA TYR A 163 -12.80 -4.44 -15.12
C TYR A 163 -12.14 -3.37 -16.01
N LEU A 164 -12.95 -2.69 -16.84
CA LEU A 164 -12.46 -1.55 -17.63
C LEU A 164 -12.04 -0.38 -16.74
N GLY A 165 -12.88 0.00 -15.79
CA GLY A 165 -12.56 1.05 -14.84
C GLY A 165 -11.26 0.75 -14.07
N THR A 166 -11.10 -0.51 -13.64
CA THR A 166 -9.86 -0.99 -13.01
C THR A 166 -8.65 -0.79 -13.92
N PHE A 167 -8.74 -1.31 -15.16
CA PHE A 167 -7.61 -1.26 -16.09
C PHE A 167 -7.13 0.17 -16.35
N VAL A 168 -8.06 1.05 -16.72
CA VAL A 168 -7.73 2.44 -17.08
C VAL A 168 -7.16 3.20 -15.88
N THR A 169 -7.82 3.08 -14.72
CA THR A 169 -7.41 3.86 -13.55
C THR A 169 -6.06 3.41 -13.02
N VAL A 170 -5.84 2.12 -12.86
CA VAL A 170 -4.56 1.60 -12.34
C VAL A 170 -3.40 1.96 -13.27
N ALA A 171 -3.60 1.92 -14.59
CA ALA A 171 -2.57 2.35 -15.53
C ALA A 171 -2.18 3.83 -15.32
N VAL A 172 -3.17 4.72 -15.21
CA VAL A 172 -2.92 6.15 -14.99
C VAL A 172 -2.26 6.39 -13.63
N LEU A 173 -2.79 5.78 -12.58
CA LEU A 173 -2.27 5.93 -11.22
C LEU A 173 -0.80 5.50 -11.14
N HIS A 174 -0.49 4.31 -11.65
CA HIS A 174 0.85 3.76 -11.58
C HIS A 174 1.86 4.62 -12.35
N ILE A 175 1.54 4.96 -13.60
CA ILE A 175 2.45 5.76 -14.43
C ILE A 175 2.75 7.12 -13.77
N PHE A 176 1.73 7.85 -13.31
CA PHE A 176 1.95 9.18 -12.72
C PHE A 176 2.67 9.12 -11.37
N ASN A 177 2.37 8.16 -10.51
CA ASN A 177 2.99 8.07 -9.20
C ASN A 177 4.44 7.58 -9.25
N SER A 178 4.79 6.72 -10.22
CA SER A 178 6.12 6.12 -10.35
C SER A 178 7.10 6.97 -11.20
N LEU A 179 6.72 8.20 -11.57
CA LEU A 179 7.64 9.10 -12.28
C LEU A 179 8.83 9.44 -11.39
N SER A 180 10.01 9.02 -11.81
CA SER A 180 11.27 9.22 -11.09
C SER A 180 12.44 9.40 -12.04
N ILE A 181 13.51 10.02 -11.57
CA ILE A 181 14.78 10.13 -12.30
C ILE A 181 15.76 9.12 -11.71
N PRO A 182 16.26 8.17 -12.52
CA PRO A 182 17.22 7.16 -12.08
C PRO A 182 18.58 7.74 -11.71
N VAL A 183 19.13 7.29 -10.59
CA VAL A 183 20.55 7.44 -10.22
C VAL A 183 21.32 6.20 -10.66
N SER A 184 20.80 5.02 -10.33
CA SER A 184 21.38 3.72 -10.67
C SER A 184 20.26 2.72 -11.02
N ALA A 185 20.60 1.45 -11.23
CA ALA A 185 19.63 0.41 -11.56
C ALA A 185 18.55 0.21 -10.50
N PHE A 186 18.85 0.45 -9.23
CA PHE A 186 17.91 0.27 -8.12
C PHE A 186 17.89 1.48 -7.17
N LYS A 187 18.12 2.68 -7.70
CA LYS A 187 17.95 3.93 -6.98
C LYS A 187 17.44 5.00 -7.93
N SER A 188 16.37 5.64 -7.51
CA SER A 188 15.78 6.79 -8.21
C SER A 188 15.21 7.80 -7.21
N TYR A 189 14.94 9.00 -7.67
CA TYR A 189 14.26 10.04 -6.91
C TYR A 189 12.97 10.47 -7.62
N SER A 190 11.89 10.63 -6.84
CA SER A 190 10.59 11.09 -7.34
C SER A 190 10.73 12.44 -8.07
N VAL A 191 10.01 12.62 -9.18
CA VAL A 191 9.93 13.92 -9.85
C VAL A 191 9.17 14.97 -9.04
N TYR A 192 8.37 14.54 -8.07
CA TYR A 192 7.61 15.40 -7.17
C TYR A 192 8.37 15.56 -5.85
N ALA A 193 8.17 16.72 -5.19
CA ALA A 193 8.79 17.00 -3.89
C ALA A 193 7.73 17.27 -2.80
N GLY A 194 8.03 16.87 -1.59
CA GLY A 194 7.31 17.24 -0.37
C GLY A 194 5.79 17.14 -0.50
N VAL A 195 5.10 18.26 -0.38
CA VAL A 195 3.62 18.34 -0.44
C VAL A 195 3.05 17.83 -1.77
N GLN A 196 3.74 18.12 -2.89
CA GLN A 196 3.30 17.62 -4.22
C GLN A 196 3.43 16.11 -4.29
N ASP A 197 4.53 15.57 -3.81
CA ASP A 197 4.76 14.13 -3.78
C ASP A 197 3.77 13.42 -2.86
N ALA A 198 3.48 14.00 -1.70
CA ALA A 198 2.48 13.48 -0.77
C ALA A 198 1.08 13.42 -1.40
N LEU A 199 0.68 14.47 -2.12
CA LEU A 199 -0.62 14.48 -2.82
C LEU A 199 -0.67 13.43 -3.93
N VAL A 200 0.35 13.35 -4.79
CA VAL A 200 0.39 12.39 -5.90
C VAL A 200 0.44 10.95 -5.35
N GLN A 201 1.23 10.72 -4.31
CA GLN A 201 1.33 9.40 -3.69
C GLN A 201 0.00 8.97 -3.05
N TRP A 202 -0.72 9.86 -2.34
CA TRP A 202 -1.99 9.48 -1.72
C TRP A 202 -3.18 9.54 -2.69
N TRP A 203 -3.08 10.32 -3.78
CA TRP A 203 -3.96 10.14 -4.92
C TRP A 203 -3.78 8.73 -5.51
N TYR A 204 -2.54 8.24 -5.65
CA TYR A 204 -2.27 6.85 -6.01
C TYR A 204 -2.70 5.87 -4.91
N GLY A 205 -2.24 6.04 -3.67
CA GLY A 205 -2.42 5.07 -2.58
C GLY A 205 -3.90 4.79 -2.28
N HIS A 206 -4.71 5.85 -2.13
CA HIS A 206 -6.16 5.71 -1.95
C HIS A 206 -6.82 5.05 -3.16
N ASN A 207 -6.47 5.50 -4.38
CA ASN A 207 -7.07 4.98 -5.59
C ASN A 207 -6.55 3.60 -5.99
N ALA A 208 -5.38 3.18 -5.54
CA ALA A 208 -4.92 1.79 -5.64
C ALA A 208 -5.85 0.86 -4.84
N VAL A 209 -6.20 1.19 -3.59
CA VAL A 209 -7.19 0.40 -2.84
C VAL A 209 -8.58 0.49 -3.46
N ALA A 210 -8.96 1.62 -4.05
CA ALA A 210 -10.23 1.80 -4.72
C ALA A 210 -10.34 1.04 -6.05
N PHE A 211 -9.32 1.10 -6.91
CA PHE A 211 -9.37 0.56 -8.28
C PHE A 211 -8.56 -0.72 -8.50
N PHE A 212 -7.79 -1.16 -7.54
CA PHE A 212 -7.19 -2.49 -7.57
C PHE A 212 -7.81 -3.44 -6.53
N LEU A 213 -8.13 -2.98 -5.33
CA LEU A 213 -8.74 -3.81 -4.28
C LEU A 213 -10.27 -3.75 -4.24
N THR A 214 -10.92 -2.75 -4.86
CA THR A 214 -12.38 -2.62 -4.79
C THR A 214 -13.06 -2.85 -6.14
N THR A 215 -12.74 -2.07 -7.19
CA THR A 215 -13.51 -2.17 -8.45
C THR A 215 -13.43 -3.53 -9.13
N PRO A 216 -12.30 -4.25 -9.22
CA PRO A 216 -12.30 -5.57 -9.83
C PRO A 216 -13.05 -6.58 -8.96
N PHE A 217 -12.97 -6.47 -7.63
CA PHE A 217 -13.73 -7.31 -6.71
C PHE A 217 -15.25 -7.08 -6.78
N LEU A 218 -15.68 -5.85 -7.04
CA LEU A 218 -17.06 -5.56 -7.36
C LEU A 218 -17.48 -6.26 -8.67
N GLY A 219 -16.64 -6.23 -9.69
CA GLY A 219 -16.85 -7.01 -10.90
C GLY A 219 -16.99 -8.51 -10.63
N LEU A 220 -16.10 -9.06 -9.78
CA LEU A 220 -16.18 -10.45 -9.33
C LEU A 220 -17.46 -10.71 -8.53
N MET A 221 -17.84 -9.84 -7.62
CA MET A 221 -19.10 -9.92 -6.86
C MET A 221 -20.31 -9.98 -7.80
N TYR A 222 -20.40 -9.07 -8.77
CA TYR A 222 -21.49 -9.03 -9.73
C TYR A 222 -21.56 -10.29 -10.64
N TYR A 223 -20.46 -11.00 -10.80
CA TYR A 223 -20.45 -12.25 -11.56
C TYR A 223 -20.68 -13.48 -10.67
N TYR A 224 -19.88 -13.64 -9.61
CA TYR A 224 -19.82 -14.89 -8.85
C TYR A 224 -20.97 -15.05 -7.86
N VAL A 225 -21.44 -13.97 -7.21
CA VAL A 225 -22.54 -14.06 -6.25
C VAL A 225 -23.86 -14.49 -6.92
N PRO A 226 -24.29 -13.87 -8.04
CA PRO A 226 -25.45 -14.33 -8.78
C PRO A 226 -25.33 -15.77 -9.27
N LYS A 227 -24.13 -16.19 -9.70
CA LYS A 227 -23.86 -17.56 -10.17
C LYS A 227 -23.91 -18.58 -9.04
N ALA A 228 -23.31 -18.29 -7.89
CA ALA A 228 -23.32 -19.18 -6.73
C ALA A 228 -24.72 -19.31 -6.13
N ALA A 229 -25.46 -18.20 -6.02
CA ALA A 229 -26.80 -18.17 -5.50
C ALA A 229 -27.84 -18.73 -6.49
N ASN A 230 -27.51 -18.85 -7.78
CA ASN A 230 -28.44 -19.11 -8.88
C ASN A 230 -29.60 -18.11 -8.90
N ARG A 231 -29.27 -16.82 -8.83
CA ARG A 231 -30.20 -15.69 -8.82
C ARG A 231 -29.68 -14.58 -9.75
N PRO A 232 -30.56 -13.78 -10.37
CA PRO A 232 -30.14 -12.56 -11.07
C PRO A 232 -29.67 -11.53 -10.05
N VAL A 233 -28.85 -10.55 -10.50
CA VAL A 233 -28.53 -9.40 -9.68
C VAL A 233 -29.81 -8.68 -9.26
N TYR A 234 -29.89 -8.24 -8.01
CA TYR A 234 -31.11 -7.67 -7.43
C TYR A 234 -31.63 -6.47 -8.21
N SER A 235 -30.76 -5.51 -8.51
CA SER A 235 -31.13 -4.30 -9.26
C SER A 235 -30.06 -3.93 -10.28
N TYR A 236 -30.37 -4.11 -11.56
CA TYR A 236 -29.49 -3.68 -12.64
C TYR A 236 -29.37 -2.14 -12.73
N ARG A 237 -30.46 -1.41 -12.43
CA ARG A 237 -30.42 0.07 -12.36
C ARG A 237 -29.48 0.55 -11.27
N LEU A 238 -29.51 -0.09 -10.09
CA LEU A 238 -28.60 0.22 -9.00
C LEU A 238 -27.13 -0.08 -9.39
N SER A 239 -26.87 -1.11 -10.19
CA SER A 239 -25.53 -1.40 -10.72
C SER A 239 -25.00 -0.27 -11.61
N ILE A 240 -25.88 0.34 -12.43
CA ILE A 240 -25.50 1.47 -13.29
C ILE A 240 -25.11 2.69 -12.44
N ILE A 241 -25.96 3.01 -11.46
CA ILE A 241 -25.70 4.14 -10.53
C ILE A 241 -24.40 3.85 -9.77
N HIS A 242 -24.26 2.66 -9.20
CA HIS A 242 -23.06 2.25 -8.47
C HIS A 242 -21.80 2.45 -9.30
N PHE A 243 -21.75 1.93 -10.53
CA PHE A 243 -20.56 2.04 -11.37
C PHE A 243 -20.17 3.50 -11.63
N TRP A 244 -21.07 4.32 -12.21
CA TRP A 244 -20.73 5.67 -12.61
C TRP A 244 -20.43 6.60 -11.44
N SER A 245 -21.22 6.53 -10.37
CA SER A 245 -20.95 7.35 -9.18
C SER A 245 -19.67 6.94 -8.48
N LEU A 246 -19.40 5.63 -8.38
CA LEU A 246 -18.19 5.14 -7.72
C LEU A 246 -16.93 5.60 -8.43
N ILE A 247 -16.79 5.33 -9.74
CA ILE A 247 -15.57 5.66 -10.48
C ILE A 247 -15.31 7.18 -10.55
N PHE A 248 -16.37 8.00 -10.54
CA PHE A 248 -16.24 9.45 -10.53
C PHE A 248 -15.85 9.99 -9.14
N ILE A 249 -16.50 9.50 -8.07
CA ILE A 249 -16.31 10.03 -6.72
C ILE A 249 -15.01 9.52 -6.09
N TYR A 250 -14.63 8.25 -6.30
CA TYR A 250 -13.44 7.66 -5.68
C TYR A 250 -12.16 8.45 -5.94
N ILE A 251 -11.97 8.89 -7.17
CA ILE A 251 -10.73 9.51 -7.62
C ILE A 251 -10.38 10.81 -6.84
N TRP A 252 -11.36 11.44 -6.20
CA TRP A 252 -11.20 12.67 -5.44
C TRP A 252 -10.83 12.46 -3.98
N ALA A 253 -11.01 11.28 -3.44
CA ALA A 253 -10.98 11.06 -2.00
C ALA A 253 -9.55 10.97 -1.41
N GLY A 254 -8.51 10.77 -2.24
CA GLY A 254 -7.12 10.58 -1.80
C GLY A 254 -6.61 11.54 -0.73
N PRO A 255 -6.85 12.86 -0.82
CA PRO A 255 -6.36 13.82 0.18
C PRO A 255 -6.87 13.62 1.61
N HIS A 256 -7.88 12.76 1.84
CA HIS A 256 -8.29 12.44 3.20
C HIS A 256 -7.20 11.71 4.03
N HIS A 257 -6.22 11.10 3.38
CA HIS A 257 -5.03 10.56 4.05
C HIS A 257 -4.06 11.64 4.53
N LEU A 258 -4.26 12.89 4.13
CA LEU A 258 -3.37 14.01 4.41
C LEU A 258 -4.04 15.11 5.25
N LEU A 259 -5.10 14.77 6.00
CA LEU A 259 -5.79 15.71 6.88
C LEU A 259 -4.86 16.17 8.00
N TYR A 260 -4.92 17.46 8.30
CA TYR A 260 -4.05 18.14 9.26
C TYR A 260 -2.56 18.08 8.92
N SER A 261 -2.20 17.72 7.70
CA SER A 261 -0.84 17.83 7.19
C SER A 261 -0.58 19.21 6.59
N SER A 262 0.61 19.37 6.03
CA SER A 262 0.99 20.59 5.29
C SER A 262 0.37 20.69 3.89
N LEU A 263 -0.53 19.78 3.51
CA LEU A 263 -1.32 19.89 2.27
C LEU A 263 -2.26 21.12 2.36
N PRO A 264 -2.45 21.90 1.27
CA PRO A 264 -3.40 23.00 1.26
C PRO A 264 -4.81 22.58 1.67
N ASP A 265 -5.49 23.41 2.48
CA ASP A 265 -6.81 23.10 3.06
C ASP A 265 -7.90 22.83 2.02
N TRP A 266 -7.85 23.50 0.87
CA TRP A 266 -8.82 23.26 -0.19
C TRP A 266 -8.77 21.81 -0.70
N ALA A 267 -7.58 21.24 -0.84
CA ALA A 267 -7.39 19.84 -1.27
C ALA A 267 -7.84 18.86 -0.18
N GLN A 268 -7.51 19.15 1.09
CA GLN A 268 -7.98 18.36 2.23
C GLN A 268 -9.51 18.33 2.29
N ASN A 269 -10.17 19.49 2.14
CA ASN A 269 -11.63 19.62 2.20
C ASN A 269 -12.33 18.92 1.03
N LEU A 270 -11.75 18.94 -0.18
CA LEU A 270 -12.25 18.13 -1.30
C LEU A 270 -12.16 16.64 -0.96
N GLY A 271 -11.04 16.17 -0.40
CA GLY A 271 -10.88 14.79 0.05
C GLY A 271 -11.97 14.38 1.03
N VAL A 272 -12.29 15.21 2.02
CA VAL A 272 -13.37 14.97 3.00
C VAL A 272 -14.75 14.90 2.31
N ALA A 273 -15.10 15.91 1.51
CA ALA A 273 -16.40 15.98 0.88
C ALA A 273 -16.69 14.76 -0.02
N PHE A 274 -15.76 14.41 -0.88
CA PHE A 274 -15.91 13.28 -1.77
C PHE A 274 -15.85 11.93 -1.03
N SER A 275 -15.11 11.83 0.07
CA SER A 275 -15.11 10.64 0.92
C SER A 275 -16.47 10.38 1.57
N ILE A 276 -17.14 11.44 2.06
CA ILE A 276 -18.50 11.31 2.60
C ILE A 276 -19.47 10.90 1.49
N MET A 277 -19.35 11.48 0.30
CA MET A 277 -20.19 11.14 -0.85
C MET A 277 -20.03 9.67 -1.27
N LEU A 278 -18.86 9.04 -1.04
CA LEU A 278 -18.60 7.63 -1.36
C LEU A 278 -19.49 6.66 -0.60
N LEU A 279 -20.04 7.05 0.54
CA LEU A 279 -20.93 6.19 1.31
C LEU A 279 -22.13 5.72 0.47
N ALA A 280 -22.72 6.61 -0.32
CA ALA A 280 -23.90 6.31 -1.12
C ALA A 280 -23.66 5.21 -2.19
N PRO A 281 -22.68 5.34 -3.12
CA PRO A 281 -22.42 4.28 -4.09
C PRO A 281 -21.91 3.01 -3.46
N SER A 282 -21.03 3.06 -2.47
CA SER A 282 -20.44 1.88 -1.84
C SER A 282 -21.50 1.02 -1.14
N TRP A 283 -22.35 1.66 -0.35
CA TRP A 283 -23.48 0.95 0.30
C TRP A 283 -24.55 0.53 -0.69
N GLY A 284 -24.76 1.29 -1.77
CA GLY A 284 -25.59 0.86 -2.89
C GLY A 284 -25.09 -0.47 -3.49
N GLY A 285 -23.78 -0.62 -3.65
CA GLY A 285 -23.14 -1.86 -4.09
C GLY A 285 -23.29 -3.01 -3.09
N MET A 286 -23.04 -2.75 -1.81
CA MET A 286 -23.23 -3.74 -0.73
C MET A 286 -24.69 -4.23 -0.69
N ILE A 287 -25.65 -3.32 -0.67
CA ILE A 287 -27.09 -3.65 -0.63
C ILE A 287 -27.47 -4.48 -1.87
N ASN A 288 -27.01 -4.08 -3.04
CA ASN A 288 -27.29 -4.81 -4.29
C ASN A 288 -26.71 -6.23 -4.23
N GLY A 289 -25.51 -6.42 -3.73
CA GLY A 289 -24.86 -7.71 -3.54
C GLY A 289 -25.62 -8.60 -2.55
N LEU A 290 -25.93 -8.09 -1.36
CA LEU A 290 -26.67 -8.86 -0.33
C LEU A 290 -28.08 -9.19 -0.75
N LEU A 291 -28.82 -8.24 -1.34
CA LEU A 291 -30.20 -8.48 -1.81
C LEU A 291 -30.25 -9.41 -3.04
N THR A 292 -29.15 -9.62 -3.75
CA THR A 292 -29.05 -10.68 -4.76
C THR A 292 -29.31 -12.08 -4.16
N LEU A 293 -29.08 -12.25 -2.86
CA LEU A 293 -29.39 -13.48 -2.12
C LEU A 293 -30.85 -13.59 -1.67
N ARG A 294 -31.69 -12.61 -1.97
CA ARG A 294 -33.13 -12.67 -1.64
C ARG A 294 -33.75 -13.93 -2.22
N GLY A 295 -34.39 -14.74 -1.35
CA GLY A 295 -34.96 -16.05 -1.69
C GLY A 295 -33.92 -17.17 -1.87
N ALA A 296 -32.68 -16.98 -1.40
CA ALA A 296 -31.62 -17.99 -1.35
C ALA A 296 -30.85 -18.00 -0.02
N TRP A 297 -31.42 -17.39 1.03
CA TRP A 297 -30.75 -17.31 2.35
C TRP A 297 -30.66 -18.67 3.04
N ASP A 298 -31.56 -19.60 2.71
CA ASP A 298 -31.50 -21.01 3.13
C ASP A 298 -30.19 -21.67 2.63
N LYS A 299 -29.75 -21.37 1.41
CA LYS A 299 -28.52 -21.91 0.83
C LYS A 299 -27.28 -21.42 1.57
N VAL A 300 -27.27 -20.18 2.07
CA VAL A 300 -26.14 -19.63 2.84
C VAL A 300 -25.83 -20.48 4.07
N ARG A 301 -26.83 -21.11 4.68
CA ARG A 301 -26.61 -21.98 5.86
C ARG A 301 -25.78 -23.23 5.54
N THR A 302 -25.89 -23.75 4.33
CA THR A 302 -25.30 -25.03 3.93
C THR A 302 -24.13 -24.90 2.98
N ASP A 303 -24.08 -23.84 2.14
CA ASP A 303 -23.06 -23.64 1.13
C ASP A 303 -21.94 -22.72 1.67
N PRO A 304 -20.72 -23.25 1.89
CA PRO A 304 -19.60 -22.46 2.37
C PRO A 304 -19.20 -21.33 1.41
N VAL A 305 -19.37 -21.51 0.09
CA VAL A 305 -19.08 -20.47 -0.92
C VAL A 305 -19.89 -19.21 -0.63
N LEU A 306 -21.20 -19.37 -0.42
CA LEU A 306 -22.10 -18.25 -0.13
C LEU A 306 -21.81 -17.61 1.24
N LYS A 307 -21.38 -18.41 2.25
CA LYS A 307 -20.94 -17.86 3.54
C LYS A 307 -19.76 -16.90 3.39
N PHE A 308 -18.72 -17.33 2.66
CA PHE A 308 -17.57 -16.46 2.37
C PHE A 308 -18.00 -15.19 1.63
N MET A 309 -18.88 -15.29 0.63
CA MET A 309 -19.35 -14.15 -0.15
C MET A 309 -20.18 -13.16 0.69
N VAL A 310 -21.05 -13.66 1.59
CA VAL A 310 -21.85 -12.80 2.49
C VAL A 310 -20.93 -12.00 3.42
N VAL A 311 -19.99 -12.67 4.09
CA VAL A 311 -19.06 -11.98 4.99
C VAL A 311 -18.19 -11.00 4.21
N ALA A 312 -17.74 -11.37 3.00
CA ALA A 312 -16.99 -10.47 2.15
C ALA A 312 -17.77 -9.19 1.81
N ILE A 313 -19.01 -9.31 1.34
CA ILE A 313 -19.84 -8.14 1.00
C ILE A 313 -20.15 -7.30 2.25
N THR A 314 -20.36 -7.94 3.41
CA THR A 314 -20.53 -7.23 4.69
C THR A 314 -19.25 -6.49 5.07
N GLY A 315 -18.08 -7.13 4.94
CA GLY A 315 -16.78 -6.51 5.15
C GLY A 315 -16.52 -5.32 4.23
N TYR A 316 -16.96 -5.42 2.96
CA TYR A 316 -16.96 -4.28 2.04
C TYR A 316 -17.79 -3.11 2.57
N GLY A 317 -19.01 -3.39 3.02
CA GLY A 317 -19.89 -2.37 3.60
C GLY A 317 -19.31 -1.74 4.85
N MET A 318 -18.69 -2.53 5.73
CA MET A 318 -18.02 -2.03 6.94
C MET A 318 -16.83 -1.13 6.60
N ALA A 319 -15.91 -1.59 5.76
CA ALA A 319 -14.74 -0.83 5.36
C ALA A 319 -15.12 0.48 4.64
N THR A 320 -16.14 0.46 3.78
CA THR A 320 -16.60 1.63 3.04
C THR A 320 -17.57 2.53 3.82
N PHE A 321 -18.01 2.15 5.00
CA PHE A 321 -18.59 3.04 6.00
C PHE A 321 -17.48 3.72 6.83
N GLU A 322 -16.53 2.94 7.26
CA GLU A 322 -15.46 3.40 8.13
C GLU A 322 -14.51 4.39 7.42
N GLY A 323 -14.18 4.17 6.14
CA GLY A 323 -13.36 5.10 5.35
C GLY A 323 -13.90 6.54 5.35
N PRO A 324 -15.15 6.78 4.94
CA PRO A 324 -15.82 8.07 5.08
C PRO A 324 -15.85 8.61 6.51
N MET A 325 -16.09 7.77 7.50
CA MET A 325 -16.07 8.17 8.92
C MET A 325 -14.67 8.65 9.34
N LEU A 326 -13.61 7.93 8.98
CA LEU A 326 -12.22 8.30 9.24
C LEU A 326 -11.80 9.58 8.47
N SER A 327 -12.50 9.94 7.41
CA SER A 327 -12.26 11.19 6.67
C SER A 327 -12.88 12.42 7.35
N LEU A 328 -13.80 12.24 8.29
CA LEU A 328 -14.30 13.36 9.09
C LEU A 328 -13.14 13.92 9.92
N LYS A 329 -12.91 15.25 9.84
CA LYS A 329 -11.76 15.88 10.50
C LYS A 329 -11.66 15.53 11.99
N ASN A 330 -12.77 15.55 12.73
CA ASN A 330 -12.79 15.23 14.16
C ASN A 330 -12.40 13.76 14.44
N VAL A 331 -12.87 12.82 13.62
CA VAL A 331 -12.51 11.40 13.77
C VAL A 331 -11.06 11.17 13.32
N ASN A 332 -10.64 11.81 12.23
CA ASN A 332 -9.26 11.72 11.74
C ASN A 332 -8.25 12.25 12.77
N ALA A 333 -8.59 13.31 13.49
CA ALA A 333 -7.73 13.89 14.53
C ALA A 333 -7.28 12.85 15.56
N ILE A 334 -8.17 11.92 15.92
CA ILE A 334 -7.90 10.86 16.91
C ILE A 334 -7.42 9.55 16.27
N ALA A 335 -7.89 9.21 15.05
CA ALA A 335 -7.62 7.91 14.43
C ALA A 335 -6.31 7.88 13.64
N HIS A 336 -5.93 8.99 12.99
CA HIS A 336 -4.77 9.03 12.12
C HIS A 336 -3.48 8.75 12.91
N PHE A 337 -2.58 7.98 12.33
CA PHE A 337 -1.34 7.43 12.90
C PHE A 337 -1.54 6.32 13.96
N SER A 338 -2.77 6.05 14.44
CA SER A 338 -3.05 5.00 15.43
C SER A 338 -3.28 3.61 14.79
N ASP A 339 -3.38 2.58 15.65
CA ASP A 339 -3.73 1.21 15.24
C ASP A 339 -5.17 1.07 14.72
N TRP A 340 -6.02 2.08 14.90
CA TRP A 340 -7.32 2.13 14.24
C TRP A 340 -7.21 1.99 12.72
N ILE A 341 -6.24 2.66 12.10
CA ILE A 341 -6.00 2.56 10.64
C ILE A 341 -5.61 1.12 10.25
N ILE A 342 -4.86 0.42 11.10
CA ILE A 342 -4.50 -0.99 10.86
C ILE A 342 -5.73 -1.89 10.95
N ALA A 343 -6.64 -1.66 11.91
CA ALA A 343 -7.92 -2.37 11.99
C ALA A 343 -8.74 -2.17 10.71
N HIS A 344 -8.93 -0.93 10.28
CA HIS A 344 -9.66 -0.55 9.07
C HIS A 344 -9.14 -1.27 7.82
N VAL A 345 -7.84 -1.18 7.58
CA VAL A 345 -7.21 -1.80 6.40
C VAL A 345 -7.36 -3.32 6.41
N HIS A 346 -7.28 -3.98 7.58
CA HIS A 346 -7.41 -5.44 7.66
C HIS A 346 -8.86 -5.92 7.59
N VAL A 347 -9.85 -5.13 8.00
CA VAL A 347 -11.27 -5.42 7.70
C VAL A 347 -11.48 -5.41 6.18
N GLY A 348 -10.93 -4.44 5.46
CA GLY A 348 -10.96 -4.43 4.00
C GLY A 348 -10.20 -5.61 3.38
N ALA A 349 -8.93 -5.81 3.76
CA ALA A 349 -8.07 -6.81 3.14
C ALA A 349 -8.48 -8.25 3.47
N LEU A 350 -8.79 -8.57 4.74
CA LEU A 350 -9.10 -9.94 5.17
C LEU A 350 -10.57 -10.31 4.92
N ALA A 351 -11.52 -9.44 5.33
CA ALA A 351 -12.93 -9.75 5.14
C ALA A 351 -13.37 -9.53 3.70
N TRP A 352 -13.17 -8.34 3.10
CA TRP A 352 -13.61 -8.10 1.73
C TRP A 352 -12.78 -8.87 0.70
N ASN A 353 -11.50 -8.54 0.55
CA ASN A 353 -10.68 -9.11 -0.52
C ASN A 353 -10.35 -10.59 -0.26
N GLY A 354 -9.91 -10.93 0.95
CA GLY A 354 -9.52 -12.30 1.31
C GLY A 354 -10.70 -13.27 1.21
N PHE A 355 -11.83 -12.95 1.84
CA PHE A 355 -12.97 -13.86 1.85
C PHE A 355 -13.67 -13.95 0.49
N LEU A 356 -13.73 -12.86 -0.30
CA LEU A 356 -14.24 -12.97 -1.66
C LEU A 356 -13.32 -13.85 -2.52
N THR A 357 -11.99 -13.70 -2.38
CA THR A 357 -11.01 -14.57 -3.03
C THR A 357 -11.23 -16.03 -2.67
N PHE A 358 -11.38 -16.36 -1.40
CA PHE A 358 -11.63 -17.73 -0.95
C PHE A 358 -12.95 -18.27 -1.49
N GLY A 359 -14.02 -17.49 -1.45
CA GLY A 359 -15.31 -17.85 -2.04
C GLY A 359 -15.22 -18.13 -3.54
N VAL A 360 -14.49 -17.28 -4.27
CA VAL A 360 -14.24 -17.46 -5.71
C VAL A 360 -13.42 -18.73 -5.98
N ILE A 361 -12.38 -19.01 -5.21
CA ILE A 361 -11.56 -20.23 -5.36
C ILE A 361 -12.41 -21.49 -5.08
N TYR A 362 -13.18 -21.53 -3.98
CA TYR A 362 -14.07 -22.63 -3.67
C TYR A 362 -15.13 -22.87 -4.76
N TRP A 363 -15.56 -21.82 -5.44
CA TRP A 363 -16.50 -21.93 -6.55
C TRP A 363 -15.81 -22.35 -7.87
N LEU A 364 -14.62 -21.80 -8.18
CA LEU A 364 -13.91 -22.03 -9.43
C LEU A 364 -13.25 -23.40 -9.53
N VAL A 365 -12.53 -23.83 -8.47
CA VAL A 365 -11.70 -25.04 -8.54
C VAL A 365 -12.55 -26.28 -8.91
N PRO A 366 -13.68 -26.59 -8.27
CA PRO A 366 -14.49 -27.73 -8.67
C PRO A 366 -14.97 -27.66 -10.13
N LYS A 367 -15.29 -26.46 -10.62
CA LYS A 367 -15.71 -26.26 -12.01
C LYS A 367 -14.57 -26.42 -13.00
N MET A 368 -13.39 -25.86 -12.70
CA MET A 368 -12.21 -25.94 -13.57
C MET A 368 -11.66 -27.35 -13.70
N PHE A 369 -11.85 -28.17 -12.69
CA PHE A 369 -11.36 -29.55 -12.67
C PHE A 369 -12.50 -30.59 -12.83
N LYS A 370 -13.74 -30.15 -13.14
CA LYS A 370 -14.92 -30.98 -13.38
C LYS A 370 -15.13 -32.03 -12.26
N THR A 371 -15.04 -31.61 -11.02
CA THR A 371 -15.16 -32.45 -9.84
C THR A 371 -16.01 -31.79 -8.76
N LYS A 372 -16.30 -32.51 -7.68
CA LYS A 372 -16.90 -31.96 -6.47
C LYS A 372 -15.83 -31.52 -5.49
N LEU A 373 -16.16 -30.57 -4.63
CA LEU A 373 -15.29 -30.18 -3.53
C LEU A 373 -14.97 -31.40 -2.66
N HIS A 374 -13.70 -31.62 -2.35
CA HIS A 374 -13.25 -32.78 -1.56
C HIS A 374 -13.94 -32.83 -0.19
N SER A 375 -14.00 -31.72 0.53
CA SER A 375 -14.58 -31.68 1.87
C SER A 375 -15.31 -30.36 2.14
N VAL A 376 -16.65 -30.43 2.29
CA VAL A 376 -17.48 -29.32 2.75
C VAL A 376 -17.23 -29.00 4.23
N PRO A 377 -17.07 -29.99 5.15
CA PRO A 377 -16.69 -29.69 6.53
C PRO A 377 -15.40 -28.89 6.68
N MET A 378 -14.36 -29.20 5.90
CA MET A 378 -13.10 -28.40 5.91
C MET A 378 -13.33 -26.97 5.43
N ALA A 379 -14.17 -26.77 4.42
CA ALA A 379 -14.50 -25.42 3.95
C ALA A 379 -15.28 -24.64 5.02
N ASN A 380 -16.19 -25.28 5.75
CA ASN A 380 -16.89 -24.67 6.88
C ASN A 380 -15.95 -24.38 8.06
N PHE A 381 -15.01 -25.28 8.35
CA PHE A 381 -13.97 -25.01 9.37
C PHE A 381 -13.14 -23.78 9.00
N HIS A 382 -12.65 -23.70 7.74
CA HIS A 382 -11.94 -22.53 7.25
C HIS A 382 -12.76 -21.25 7.40
N PHE A 383 -14.05 -21.29 7.03
CA PHE A 383 -14.95 -20.15 7.17
C PHE A 383 -15.01 -19.64 8.60
N TRP A 384 -15.24 -20.52 9.57
CA TRP A 384 -15.42 -20.13 10.97
C TRP A 384 -14.13 -19.70 11.63
N ILE A 385 -13.05 -20.45 11.46
CA ILE A 385 -11.75 -20.07 12.03
C ILE A 385 -11.22 -18.77 11.42
N GLY A 386 -11.42 -18.57 10.12
CA GLY A 386 -11.05 -17.33 9.43
C GLY A 386 -11.89 -16.14 9.90
N THR A 387 -13.22 -16.31 10.08
CA THR A 387 -14.09 -15.26 10.59
C THR A 387 -13.71 -14.85 12.01
N LEU A 388 -13.49 -15.84 12.90
CA LEU A 388 -13.02 -15.57 14.26
C LEU A 388 -11.64 -14.93 14.25
N GLY A 389 -10.77 -15.35 13.35
CA GLY A 389 -9.44 -14.75 13.15
C GLY A 389 -9.52 -13.26 12.80
N ILE A 390 -10.44 -12.88 11.88
CA ILE A 390 -10.68 -11.46 11.54
C ILE A 390 -11.14 -10.68 12.76
N VAL A 391 -12.08 -11.20 13.53
CA VAL A 391 -12.62 -10.55 14.73
C VAL A 391 -11.53 -10.36 15.78
N LEU A 392 -10.75 -11.42 16.08
CA LEU A 392 -9.63 -11.37 17.03
C LEU A 392 -8.44 -10.54 16.55
N TYR A 393 -8.38 -10.23 15.25
CA TYR A 393 -7.41 -9.29 14.71
C TYR A 393 -7.92 -7.85 14.82
N ALA A 394 -9.11 -7.57 14.27
CA ALA A 394 -9.60 -6.21 14.08
C ALA A 394 -10.04 -5.54 15.38
N LEU A 395 -10.83 -6.24 16.24
CA LEU A 395 -11.31 -5.63 17.49
C LEU A 395 -10.19 -5.16 18.43
N PRO A 396 -9.13 -5.95 18.68
CA PRO A 396 -8.02 -5.48 19.50
C PRO A 396 -7.28 -4.28 18.88
N MET A 397 -7.19 -4.22 17.55
CA MET A 397 -6.55 -3.07 16.90
C MET A 397 -7.42 -1.80 17.00
N TYR A 398 -8.75 -1.92 17.00
CA TYR A 398 -9.62 -0.79 17.35
C TYR A 398 -9.39 -0.34 18.80
N VAL A 399 -9.34 -1.27 19.73
CA VAL A 399 -9.07 -0.96 21.15
C VAL A 399 -7.70 -0.30 21.30
N ALA A 400 -6.66 -0.83 20.63
CA ALA A 400 -5.33 -0.23 20.63
C ALA A 400 -5.35 1.20 20.06
N GLY A 401 -6.05 1.41 18.94
CA GLY A 401 -6.18 2.73 18.32
C GLY A 401 -6.89 3.75 19.21
N PHE A 402 -7.96 3.37 19.88
CA PHE A 402 -8.64 4.24 20.86
C PHE A 402 -7.74 4.52 22.08
N THR A 403 -7.05 3.52 22.61
CA THR A 403 -6.09 3.69 23.70
C THR A 403 -4.99 4.70 23.34
N GLN A 404 -4.38 4.54 22.15
CA GLN A 404 -3.40 5.48 21.63
C GLN A 404 -3.97 6.89 21.52
N ALA A 405 -5.16 7.03 20.91
CA ALA A 405 -5.80 8.32 20.70
C ALA A 405 -6.05 9.08 22.01
N LEU A 406 -6.55 8.40 23.04
CA LEU A 406 -6.85 8.99 24.33
C LEU A 406 -5.55 9.35 25.08
N MET A 407 -4.60 8.43 25.20
CA MET A 407 -3.35 8.65 25.91
C MET A 407 -2.49 9.75 25.27
N TRP A 408 -2.50 9.88 23.94
CA TRP A 408 -1.70 10.91 23.25
C TRP A 408 -2.22 12.34 23.47
N GLN A 409 -3.48 12.51 23.88
CA GLN A 409 -4.15 13.81 23.95
C GLN A 409 -4.54 14.21 25.37
N GLU A 410 -4.24 13.40 26.39
CA GLU A 410 -4.61 13.69 27.76
C GLU A 410 -3.67 14.71 28.41
N PHE A 411 -4.25 15.71 29.06
CA PHE A 411 -3.54 16.81 29.71
C PHE A 411 -3.78 16.85 31.23
N ASN A 412 -2.73 17.14 31.93
CA ASN A 412 -2.83 17.54 33.36
C ASN A 412 -3.50 18.92 33.51
N PRO A 413 -4.01 19.27 34.71
CA PRO A 413 -4.58 20.59 34.95
C PRO A 413 -3.63 21.77 34.70
N ASP A 414 -2.32 21.56 34.82
CA ASP A 414 -1.27 22.54 34.51
C ASP A 414 -0.98 22.69 33.00
N GLY A 415 -1.60 21.86 32.16
CA GLY A 415 -1.46 21.89 30.71
C GLY A 415 -0.31 21.07 30.16
N THR A 416 0.40 20.29 30.99
CA THR A 416 1.39 19.31 30.54
C THR A 416 0.69 18.00 30.09
N LEU A 417 1.37 17.20 29.24
CA LEU A 417 0.83 15.88 28.86
C LEU A 417 0.89 14.91 30.05
N VAL A 418 -0.22 14.17 30.27
CA VAL A 418 -0.24 13.08 31.29
C VAL A 418 0.75 11.99 30.89
N TYR A 419 0.72 11.57 29.62
CA TYR A 419 1.62 10.54 29.05
C TYR A 419 2.65 11.22 28.15
N GLY A 420 3.66 11.86 28.78
CA GLY A 420 4.72 12.55 28.08
C GLY A 420 5.65 11.63 27.29
N ASN A 421 5.93 10.43 27.87
CA ASN A 421 6.75 9.42 27.21
C ASN A 421 5.91 8.57 26.24
N PHE A 422 6.32 8.52 24.97
CA PHE A 422 5.62 7.74 23.96
C PHE A 422 5.54 6.25 24.27
N LEU A 423 6.53 5.68 24.96
CA LEU A 423 6.59 4.26 25.34
C LEU A 423 5.48 3.84 26.31
N GLU A 424 4.94 4.73 27.11
CA GLU A 424 3.82 4.43 28.02
C GLU A 424 2.62 3.89 27.23
N THR A 425 2.33 4.50 26.08
CA THR A 425 1.27 4.03 25.18
C THR A 425 1.64 2.71 24.51
N VAL A 426 2.89 2.56 24.09
CA VAL A 426 3.35 1.32 23.42
C VAL A 426 3.22 0.12 24.34
N THR A 427 3.66 0.25 25.59
CA THR A 427 3.57 -0.85 26.57
C THR A 427 2.14 -1.21 26.92
N GLN A 428 1.24 -0.22 26.95
CA GLN A 428 -0.17 -0.41 27.27
C GLN A 428 -0.92 -1.25 26.24
N ILE A 429 -0.51 -1.22 24.97
CA ILE A 429 -1.21 -1.92 23.88
C ILE A 429 -0.63 -3.31 23.54
N ILE A 430 0.42 -3.76 24.22
CA ILE A 430 1.01 -5.10 24.03
C ILE A 430 -0.03 -6.24 24.12
N PRO A 431 -0.98 -6.27 25.08
CA PRO A 431 -2.01 -7.31 25.11
C PRO A 431 -2.84 -7.39 23.81
N MET A 432 -3.10 -6.25 23.16
CA MET A 432 -3.80 -6.19 21.88
C MET A 432 -2.96 -6.79 20.73
N TYR A 433 -1.64 -6.63 20.81
CA TYR A 433 -0.72 -7.26 19.84
C TYR A 433 -0.68 -8.78 19.96
N TRP A 434 -0.79 -9.34 21.17
CA TRP A 434 -0.99 -10.78 21.36
C TRP A 434 -2.26 -11.27 20.67
N MET A 435 -3.39 -10.59 20.87
CA MET A 435 -4.65 -10.96 20.24
C MET A 435 -4.58 -10.83 18.70
N ARG A 436 -3.90 -9.80 18.20
CA ARG A 436 -3.59 -9.63 16.76
C ARG A 436 -2.83 -10.83 16.20
N ALA A 437 -1.78 -11.29 16.87
CA ALA A 437 -0.97 -12.44 16.44
C ALA A 437 -1.79 -13.74 16.46
N ILE A 438 -2.62 -13.97 17.48
CA ILE A 438 -3.53 -15.11 17.59
C ILE A 438 -4.55 -15.08 16.44
N GLY A 439 -5.22 -13.94 16.22
CA GLY A 439 -6.19 -13.77 15.15
C GLY A 439 -5.58 -14.02 13.76
N GLY A 440 -4.39 -13.48 13.50
CA GLY A 440 -3.62 -13.72 12.28
C GLY A 440 -3.26 -15.19 12.09
N SER A 441 -2.82 -15.87 13.17
CA SER A 441 -2.53 -17.31 13.14
C SER A 441 -3.77 -18.14 12.78
N MET A 442 -4.93 -17.83 13.36
CA MET A 442 -6.20 -18.50 13.05
C MET A 442 -6.58 -18.31 11.57
N TYR A 443 -6.39 -17.11 11.03
CA TYR A 443 -6.69 -16.84 9.63
C TYR A 443 -5.80 -17.66 8.67
N ILE A 444 -4.50 -17.75 8.94
CA ILE A 444 -3.55 -18.56 8.16
C ILE A 444 -3.86 -20.05 8.28
N ILE A 445 -4.18 -20.56 9.47
CA ILE A 445 -4.57 -21.96 9.65
C ILE A 445 -5.77 -22.28 8.75
N GLY A 446 -6.78 -21.41 8.72
CA GLY A 446 -7.91 -21.53 7.81
C GLY A 446 -7.51 -21.59 6.35
N ALA A 447 -6.61 -20.70 5.92
CA ALA A 447 -6.09 -20.66 4.54
C ALA A 447 -5.30 -21.93 4.18
N LEU A 448 -4.49 -22.47 5.08
CA LEU A 448 -3.77 -23.74 4.89
C LEU A 448 -4.75 -24.91 4.72
N VAL A 449 -5.80 -24.99 5.54
CA VAL A 449 -6.88 -25.98 5.40
C VAL A 449 -7.57 -25.85 4.04
N MET A 450 -7.81 -24.61 3.56
CA MET A 450 -8.34 -24.40 2.22
C MET A 450 -7.40 -24.95 1.14
N VAL A 451 -6.09 -24.61 1.21
CA VAL A 451 -5.11 -25.08 0.22
C VAL A 451 -5.07 -26.62 0.20
N TYR A 452 -5.08 -27.26 1.35
CA TYR A 452 -5.13 -28.71 1.44
C TYR A 452 -6.41 -29.30 0.78
N ASN A 453 -7.59 -28.73 1.10
CA ASN A 453 -8.86 -29.11 0.50
C ASN A 453 -8.85 -28.94 -1.03
N MET A 454 -8.28 -27.82 -1.53
CA MET A 454 -8.16 -27.55 -2.96
C MET A 454 -7.21 -28.52 -3.66
N VAL A 455 -6.07 -28.86 -3.06
CA VAL A 455 -5.11 -29.84 -3.61
C VAL A 455 -5.79 -31.22 -3.78
N LEU A 456 -6.56 -31.67 -2.80
CA LEU A 456 -7.29 -32.93 -2.89
C LEU A 456 -8.44 -32.85 -3.92
N THR A 457 -9.13 -31.73 -4.00
CA THR A 457 -10.17 -31.49 -5.02
C THR A 457 -9.57 -31.56 -6.43
N ILE A 458 -8.41 -30.91 -6.65
CA ILE A 458 -7.70 -30.89 -7.93
C ILE A 458 -7.23 -32.29 -8.32
N LYS A 459 -6.67 -33.05 -7.38
CA LYS A 459 -6.22 -34.43 -7.62
C LYS A 459 -7.34 -35.39 -8.04
N ALA A 460 -8.55 -35.18 -7.53
CA ALA A 460 -9.74 -35.96 -7.87
C ALA A 460 -10.39 -35.55 -9.20
N GLY A 461 -9.97 -34.45 -9.81
CA GLY A 461 -10.56 -33.89 -10.99
C GLY A 461 -9.81 -34.16 -12.29
N SER A 462 -10.37 -33.67 -13.41
CA SER A 462 -9.76 -33.77 -14.74
C SER A 462 -9.04 -32.48 -15.15
N LYS A 463 -7.89 -32.61 -15.82
CA LYS A 463 -7.08 -31.48 -16.30
C LYS A 463 -7.51 -31.03 -17.72
N VAL A 464 -8.74 -30.56 -17.88
CA VAL A 464 -9.19 -29.99 -19.17
C VAL A 464 -8.63 -28.57 -19.31
N GLU A 465 -7.81 -28.34 -20.33
CA GLU A 465 -7.19 -27.02 -20.58
C GLU A 465 -8.08 -26.11 -21.42
N ASP A 466 -8.70 -26.66 -22.46
CA ASP A 466 -9.64 -25.94 -23.34
C ASP A 466 -11.06 -26.48 -23.17
N GLU A 467 -12.04 -25.59 -23.08
CA GLU A 467 -13.45 -25.92 -22.94
C GLU A 467 -14.21 -25.48 -24.18
N LEU A 468 -14.79 -26.45 -24.92
CA LEU A 468 -15.59 -26.18 -26.11
C LEU A 468 -16.86 -25.38 -25.71
N ALA A 469 -17.14 -24.33 -26.47
CA ALA A 469 -18.31 -23.50 -26.33
C ALA A 469 -18.90 -23.14 -27.70
N GLU A 470 -20.18 -22.84 -27.71
CA GLU A 470 -20.92 -22.45 -28.90
C GLU A 470 -21.70 -21.16 -28.69
N ALA A 471 -21.66 -20.26 -29.64
CA ALA A 471 -22.49 -19.07 -29.65
C ALA A 471 -22.72 -18.56 -31.06
N ALA A 472 -23.84 -17.91 -31.27
CA ALA A 472 -24.10 -17.21 -32.54
C ALA A 472 -23.11 -16.03 -32.70
N ALA A 473 -22.67 -15.79 -33.93
CA ALA A 473 -21.86 -14.61 -34.26
C ALA A 473 -22.62 -13.33 -33.87
N LEU A 474 -21.88 -12.32 -33.40
CA LEU A 474 -22.47 -11.03 -33.08
C LEU A 474 -23.08 -10.38 -34.33
N ALA A 475 -24.37 -10.17 -34.33
CA ALA A 475 -25.06 -9.45 -35.41
C ALA A 475 -24.52 -8.01 -35.49
N LYS A 476 -24.52 -7.44 -36.74
CA LYS A 476 -24.06 -6.08 -36.97
C LYS A 476 -24.78 -5.08 -36.06
N VAL A 477 -24.01 -4.45 -35.17
CA VAL A 477 -24.57 -3.57 -34.12
C VAL A 477 -24.82 -2.17 -34.73
N SER A 478 -26.07 -1.70 -34.69
CA SER A 478 -26.43 -0.36 -35.16
C SER A 478 -25.57 0.72 -34.50
N LYS A 479 -25.11 1.71 -35.30
CA LYS A 479 -24.39 2.86 -34.77
C LYS A 479 -25.30 3.80 -33.97
N ARG A 480 -26.57 3.92 -34.37
CA ARG A 480 -27.57 4.79 -33.74
C ARG A 480 -28.29 4.07 -32.60
N ARG A 481 -28.76 4.82 -31.63
CA ARG A 481 -29.64 4.32 -30.58
C ARG A 481 -30.99 3.87 -31.17
N THR A 482 -31.47 2.72 -30.75
CA THR A 482 -32.79 2.17 -31.18
C THR A 482 -33.91 2.82 -30.37
N ALA A 483 -35.13 2.87 -30.94
CA ALA A 483 -36.30 3.39 -30.23
C ALA A 483 -36.50 2.63 -28.89
N GLY A 484 -36.75 3.35 -27.80
CA GLY A 484 -36.93 2.78 -26.45
C GLY A 484 -35.63 2.35 -25.75
N GLU A 485 -34.47 2.40 -26.40
CA GLU A 485 -33.19 2.05 -25.79
C GLU A 485 -32.72 3.22 -24.87
N THR A 486 -32.34 2.90 -23.64
CA THR A 486 -31.74 3.89 -22.73
C THR A 486 -30.34 4.32 -23.24
N PHE A 487 -29.84 5.47 -22.81
CA PHE A 487 -28.49 5.91 -23.16
C PHE A 487 -27.43 4.91 -22.66
N HIS A 488 -27.57 4.41 -21.43
CA HIS A 488 -26.66 3.44 -20.89
C HIS A 488 -26.73 2.09 -21.64
N GLY A 489 -27.91 1.61 -22.00
CA GLY A 489 -28.07 0.40 -22.83
C GLY A 489 -27.40 0.52 -24.19
N TRP A 490 -27.38 1.73 -24.79
CA TRP A 490 -26.64 2.02 -25.99
C TRP A 490 -25.11 1.98 -25.73
N LEU A 491 -24.62 2.52 -24.60
CA LEU A 491 -23.20 2.45 -24.21
C LEU A 491 -22.72 1.03 -23.98
N GLU A 492 -23.52 0.17 -23.35
CA GLU A 492 -23.16 -1.24 -23.11
C GLU A 492 -22.80 -2.00 -24.39
N ARG A 493 -23.33 -1.61 -25.52
CA ARG A 493 -22.99 -2.21 -26.81
C ARG A 493 -21.87 -1.48 -27.57
N LYS A 494 -21.30 -0.43 -26.99
CA LYS A 494 -20.24 0.43 -27.55
C LYS A 494 -19.00 0.45 -26.64
N PRO A 495 -18.19 -0.63 -26.65
CA PRO A 495 -17.06 -0.76 -25.72
C PRO A 495 -16.11 0.45 -25.71
N ILE A 496 -15.76 0.97 -26.89
CA ILE A 496 -14.82 2.09 -27.01
C ILE A 496 -15.41 3.36 -26.39
N GLN A 497 -16.69 3.68 -26.68
CA GLN A 497 -17.35 4.86 -26.10
C GLN A 497 -17.50 4.76 -24.59
N LEU A 498 -17.84 3.55 -24.09
CA LEU A 498 -17.90 3.29 -22.65
C LEU A 498 -16.53 3.52 -21.99
N THR A 499 -15.45 3.00 -22.61
CA THR A 499 -14.08 3.17 -22.11
C THR A 499 -13.69 4.65 -22.09
N ILE A 500 -13.93 5.40 -23.19
CA ILE A 500 -13.60 6.83 -23.25
C ILE A 500 -14.35 7.64 -22.17
N LEU A 501 -15.65 7.41 -22.02
CA LEU A 501 -16.45 8.14 -21.02
C LEU A 501 -16.02 7.77 -19.58
N ALA A 502 -15.70 6.51 -19.31
CA ALA A 502 -15.16 6.10 -18.01
C ALA A 502 -13.80 6.77 -17.75
N THR A 503 -12.91 6.81 -18.75
CA THR A 503 -11.61 7.49 -18.65
C THR A 503 -11.79 8.99 -18.34
N ILE A 504 -12.68 9.67 -19.03
CA ILE A 504 -12.97 11.10 -18.78
C ILE A 504 -13.46 11.29 -17.34
N ALA A 505 -14.41 10.46 -16.88
CA ALA A 505 -14.95 10.55 -15.53
C ALA A 505 -13.86 10.39 -14.45
N ILE A 506 -12.90 9.49 -14.69
CA ILE A 506 -11.78 9.23 -13.77
C ILE A 506 -10.76 10.38 -13.80
N LEU A 507 -10.41 10.90 -14.97
CA LEU A 507 -9.37 11.92 -15.09
C LEU A 507 -9.77 13.28 -14.49
N ILE A 508 -11.06 13.64 -14.47
CA ILE A 508 -11.53 14.94 -13.99
C ILE A 508 -11.01 15.22 -12.56
N GLY A 509 -11.20 14.28 -11.64
CA GLY A 509 -10.80 14.48 -10.25
C GLY A 509 -9.29 14.58 -10.07
N GLY A 510 -8.51 13.72 -10.74
CA GLY A 510 -7.06 13.76 -10.69
C GLY A 510 -6.48 15.07 -11.21
N ILE A 511 -6.97 15.55 -12.36
CA ILE A 511 -6.50 16.80 -12.96
C ILE A 511 -6.79 17.99 -12.03
N ILE A 512 -8.01 18.07 -11.48
CA ILE A 512 -8.41 19.20 -10.62
C ILE A 512 -7.63 19.23 -9.29
N GLN A 513 -7.22 18.09 -8.76
CA GLN A 513 -6.44 18.05 -7.53
C GLN A 513 -4.94 18.26 -7.75
N ILE A 514 -4.37 17.58 -8.75
CA ILE A 514 -2.91 17.54 -8.93
C ILE A 514 -2.41 18.81 -9.62
N VAL A 515 -3.04 19.22 -10.71
CA VAL A 515 -2.55 20.35 -11.54
C VAL A 515 -2.46 21.65 -10.77
N PRO A 516 -3.48 22.11 -10.00
CA PRO A 516 -3.35 23.33 -9.22
C PRO A 516 -2.26 23.25 -8.14
N THR A 517 -2.07 22.09 -7.51
CA THR A 517 -1.04 21.91 -6.48
C THR A 517 0.36 22.05 -7.06
N ILE A 518 0.57 21.65 -8.33
CA ILE A 518 1.84 21.81 -9.03
C ILE A 518 2.03 23.23 -9.55
N LEU A 519 1.02 23.84 -10.14
CA LEU A 519 1.16 25.10 -10.86
C LEU A 519 1.03 26.36 -9.96
N VAL A 520 0.28 26.29 -8.87
CA VAL A 520 0.01 27.45 -8.01
C VAL A 520 1.06 27.52 -6.88
N LYS A 521 2.06 28.38 -7.06
CA LYS A 521 3.19 28.53 -6.13
C LYS A 521 2.76 28.83 -4.69
N SER A 522 1.70 29.62 -4.49
CA SER A 522 1.18 29.95 -3.15
C SER A 522 0.64 28.77 -2.35
N ASN A 523 0.40 27.61 -3.00
CA ASN A 523 0.02 26.39 -2.30
C ASN A 523 1.17 25.81 -1.44
N ILE A 524 2.41 26.13 -1.77
CA ILE A 524 3.61 25.64 -1.07
C ILE A 524 4.53 26.83 -0.82
N PRO A 525 4.27 27.63 0.24
CA PRO A 525 5.15 28.73 0.62
C PRO A 525 6.55 28.22 0.98
N THR A 526 7.59 28.85 0.43
CA THR A 526 8.99 28.51 0.73
C THR A 526 9.44 29.16 2.05
N ILE A 527 10.40 28.53 2.71
CA ILE A 527 11.04 29.01 3.92
C ILE A 527 12.52 29.23 3.59
N THR A 528 13.01 30.45 3.74
CA THR A 528 14.37 30.85 3.30
C THR A 528 15.48 30.17 4.09
N SER A 529 15.22 29.78 5.34
CA SER A 529 16.16 29.06 6.19
C SER A 529 16.30 27.58 5.84
N VAL A 530 15.35 27.01 5.09
CA VAL A 530 15.41 25.59 4.66
C VAL A 530 16.48 25.42 3.57
N LYS A 531 17.44 24.55 3.84
CA LYS A 531 18.58 24.26 2.96
C LYS A 531 18.50 22.84 2.41
N PRO A 532 19.07 22.57 1.22
CA PRO A 532 19.30 21.21 0.76
C PRO A 532 20.05 20.36 1.79
N TYR A 533 19.85 19.06 1.77
CA TYR A 533 20.63 18.14 2.59
C TYR A 533 22.10 18.18 2.19
N THR A 534 23.01 18.15 3.17
CA THR A 534 24.42 17.93 2.87
C THR A 534 24.62 16.54 2.23
N PRO A 535 25.75 16.28 1.56
CA PRO A 535 25.99 14.97 0.95
C PRO A 535 25.87 13.80 1.95
N LEU A 536 26.33 13.95 3.18
CA LEU A 536 26.24 12.92 4.21
C LEU A 536 24.79 12.76 4.74
N GLU A 537 24.07 13.86 4.90
CA GLU A 537 22.63 13.84 5.28
C GLU A 537 21.78 13.18 4.20
N LEU A 538 22.11 13.39 2.91
CA LEU A 538 21.41 12.75 1.78
C LEU A 538 21.61 11.22 1.79
N GLU A 539 22.84 10.76 2.06
CA GLU A 539 23.10 9.32 2.24
C GLU A 539 22.35 8.77 3.46
N GLY A 540 22.35 9.49 4.58
CA GLY A 540 21.58 9.09 5.76
C GLY A 540 20.09 9.02 5.51
N ARG A 541 19.55 9.94 4.69
CA ARG A 541 18.16 9.91 4.26
C ARG A 541 17.85 8.67 3.40
N ASP A 542 18.76 8.30 2.52
CA ASP A 542 18.62 7.10 1.70
C ASP A 542 18.68 5.81 2.56
N LEU A 543 19.53 5.80 3.59
CA LEU A 543 19.54 4.71 4.59
C LEU A 543 18.23 4.64 5.38
N TYR A 544 17.65 5.77 5.78
CA TYR A 544 16.36 5.84 6.47
C TYR A 544 15.24 5.23 5.61
N ILE A 545 15.27 5.47 4.29
CA ILE A 545 14.36 4.86 3.32
C ILE A 545 14.63 3.36 3.21
N ARG A 546 15.90 2.97 3.04
CA ARG A 546 16.33 1.57 2.91
C ARG A 546 15.89 0.71 4.09
N GLU A 547 16.01 1.24 5.30
CA GLU A 547 15.64 0.52 6.52
C GLU A 547 14.13 0.59 6.81
N GLY A 548 13.37 1.33 6.01
CA GLY A 548 11.91 1.43 6.14
C GLY A 548 11.44 2.11 7.43
N CYS A 549 12.25 3.03 7.99
CA CYS A 549 11.96 3.75 9.23
C CYS A 549 10.63 4.51 9.16
N VAL A 550 10.27 5.03 7.97
CA VAL A 550 8.99 5.71 7.70
C VAL A 550 7.78 4.80 7.95
N GLY A 551 7.96 3.48 7.95
CA GLY A 551 6.91 2.51 8.25
C GLY A 551 6.44 2.50 9.71
N CYS A 552 7.28 2.98 10.63
CA CYS A 552 7.00 3.04 12.08
C CYS A 552 7.00 4.48 12.61
N HIS A 553 7.79 5.39 12.03
CA HIS A 553 7.96 6.76 12.44
C HIS A 553 7.41 7.71 11.39
N SER A 554 6.58 8.67 11.81
CA SER A 554 6.18 9.78 10.96
C SER A 554 7.23 10.90 10.99
N GLN A 555 7.21 11.76 9.96
CA GLN A 555 7.91 13.04 9.91
C GLN A 555 6.90 14.14 9.57
N MET A 556 5.83 14.24 10.37
CA MET A 556 4.74 15.20 10.20
C MET A 556 4.11 15.49 11.55
N VAL A 557 4.40 16.65 12.12
CA VAL A 557 3.76 17.16 13.33
C VAL A 557 2.51 17.92 12.95
N ARG A 558 1.34 17.44 13.39
CA ARG A 558 0.05 18.07 13.11
C ARG A 558 -0.17 19.30 14.01
N PRO A 559 -1.04 20.26 13.62
CA PRO A 559 -1.28 21.48 14.37
C PRO A 559 -2.22 21.25 15.57
N PHE A 560 -1.91 20.26 16.39
CA PHE A 560 -2.61 19.96 17.63
C PHE A 560 -1.74 20.28 18.82
N ARG A 561 -2.34 20.87 19.87
CA ARG A 561 -1.61 21.20 21.10
C ARG A 561 -0.83 20.00 21.65
N SER A 562 -1.46 18.82 21.69
CA SER A 562 -0.82 17.59 22.19
C SER A 562 0.39 17.14 21.38
N GLU A 563 0.39 17.39 20.06
CA GLU A 563 1.55 17.07 19.22
C GLU A 563 2.64 18.12 19.34
N VAL A 564 2.26 19.40 19.41
CA VAL A 564 3.23 20.49 19.59
C VAL A 564 3.92 20.40 20.93
N GLU A 565 3.21 20.07 22.01
CA GLU A 565 3.80 19.85 23.34
C GLU A 565 4.75 18.63 23.35
N ARG A 566 4.41 17.58 22.61
CA ARG A 566 5.21 16.34 22.58
C ARG A 566 6.45 16.45 21.70
N TYR A 567 6.29 17.03 20.50
CA TYR A 567 7.30 16.97 19.45
C TYR A 567 7.95 18.32 19.17
N GLY A 568 7.23 19.42 19.32
CA GLY A 568 7.63 20.76 18.95
C GLY A 568 6.74 21.36 17.87
N GLU A 569 7.18 22.45 17.21
CA GLU A 569 6.38 23.22 16.28
C GLU A 569 5.78 22.36 15.15
N TYR A 570 4.49 22.61 14.78
CA TYR A 570 3.82 21.90 13.71
C TYR A 570 4.48 22.12 12.34
N SER A 571 4.30 21.14 11.46
CA SER A 571 4.93 21.08 10.15
C SER A 571 4.40 22.12 9.17
N LYS A 572 5.28 22.72 8.39
CA LYS A 572 4.98 23.70 7.35
C LYS A 572 5.34 23.17 5.97
N ALA A 573 4.59 23.53 4.95
CA ALA A 573 4.79 23.06 3.58
C ALA A 573 6.23 23.31 3.06
N GLY A 574 6.80 24.47 3.39
CA GLY A 574 8.13 24.86 2.95
C GLY A 574 9.28 24.06 3.54
N GLU A 575 9.05 23.27 4.59
CA GLU A 575 10.08 22.42 5.18
C GLU A 575 10.46 21.23 4.29
N PHE A 576 9.59 20.81 3.39
CA PHE A 576 9.70 19.57 2.62
C PHE A 576 10.04 19.78 1.14
N VAL A 577 10.38 21.02 0.74
CA VAL A 577 10.55 21.36 -0.69
C VAL A 577 11.68 20.61 -1.39
N TYR A 578 12.59 20.01 -0.64
CA TYR A 578 13.71 19.21 -1.16
C TYR A 578 13.56 17.71 -0.88
N ASP A 579 12.39 17.27 -0.38
CA ASP A 579 12.11 15.88 -0.06
C ASP A 579 11.61 15.09 -1.29
N HIS A 580 12.49 14.32 -1.91
CA HIS A 580 12.23 13.41 -3.00
C HIS A 580 12.59 11.96 -2.61
N PRO A 581 11.59 11.12 -2.23
CA PRO A 581 10.17 11.35 -1.98
C PRO A 581 9.90 12.01 -0.63
N PHE A 582 8.63 12.40 -0.38
CA PHE A 582 8.21 12.79 0.96
C PHE A 582 8.25 11.60 1.95
N LEU A 583 8.47 11.89 3.25
CA LEU A 583 8.61 10.86 4.29
C LEU A 583 7.70 11.09 5.50
N TRP A 584 6.50 11.62 5.28
CA TRP A 584 5.57 11.93 6.38
C TRP A 584 5.10 10.70 7.15
N GLY A 585 5.05 9.53 6.48
CA GLY A 585 4.52 8.30 7.06
C GLY A 585 2.99 8.32 7.23
N SER A 586 2.44 7.17 7.58
CA SER A 586 1.00 6.99 7.80
C SER A 586 0.70 6.35 9.17
N LYS A 587 1.74 6.04 9.94
CA LYS A 587 1.67 5.27 11.18
C LYS A 587 2.70 5.79 12.19
N ARG A 588 2.33 5.74 13.47
CA ARG A 588 3.23 5.96 14.62
C ARG A 588 3.26 4.72 15.50
N THR A 589 4.06 3.73 15.12
CA THR A 589 4.47 2.64 16.01
C THR A 589 5.54 3.13 16.96
N GLY A 590 6.40 4.05 16.49
CA GLY A 590 7.30 4.90 17.24
C GLY A 590 6.90 6.38 17.12
N PRO A 591 7.59 7.29 17.85
CA PRO A 591 7.28 8.72 17.85
C PRO A 591 7.55 9.39 16.50
N ASP A 592 7.00 10.59 16.31
CA ASP A 592 7.36 11.46 15.18
C ASP A 592 8.81 11.93 15.32
N LEU A 593 9.56 11.92 14.20
CA LEU A 593 10.98 12.25 14.19
C LEU A 593 11.29 13.62 13.58
N LEU A 594 10.30 14.36 13.04
CA LEU A 594 10.57 15.62 12.34
C LEU A 594 11.29 16.67 13.19
N ARG A 595 11.20 16.59 14.51
CA ARG A 595 11.82 17.54 15.45
C ARG A 595 12.91 16.89 16.32
N VAL A 596 13.49 15.77 15.86
CA VAL A 596 14.47 15.04 16.67
C VAL A 596 15.86 15.67 16.65
N GLY A 597 16.18 16.48 15.63
CA GLY A 597 17.49 17.13 15.49
C GLY A 597 17.86 18.00 16.68
N GLY A 598 19.02 17.71 17.25
CA GLY A 598 19.55 18.38 18.45
C GLY A 598 18.84 18.01 19.76
N LYS A 599 17.92 17.03 19.75
CA LYS A 599 17.21 16.57 20.95
C LYS A 599 18.04 15.56 21.76
N TYR A 600 18.77 14.70 21.08
CA TYR A 600 19.62 13.66 21.64
C TYR A 600 21.05 13.78 21.14
N SER A 601 22.02 13.27 21.90
CA SER A 601 23.43 13.23 21.48
C SER A 601 23.67 12.21 20.37
N ASP A 602 24.80 12.34 19.68
CA ASP A 602 25.21 11.38 18.65
C ASP A 602 25.42 9.98 19.25
N SER A 603 25.98 9.88 20.48
CA SER A 603 26.13 8.62 21.22
C SER A 603 24.76 7.98 21.53
N TRP A 604 23.76 8.80 21.89
CA TRP A 604 22.41 8.28 22.14
C TRP A 604 21.83 7.66 20.86
N HIS A 605 21.97 8.33 19.71
CA HIS A 605 21.49 7.81 18.43
C HIS A 605 22.19 6.51 18.04
N LEU A 606 23.50 6.43 18.23
CA LEU A 606 24.28 5.21 17.97
C LEU A 606 23.77 4.06 18.84
N ASN A 607 23.68 4.27 20.15
CA ASN A 607 23.25 3.24 21.11
C ASN A 607 21.79 2.81 20.84
N HIS A 608 20.91 3.78 20.50
CA HIS A 608 19.51 3.50 20.18
C HIS A 608 19.35 2.68 18.89
N MET A 609 20.18 2.87 17.88
CA MET A 609 20.17 2.04 16.67
C MET A 609 20.77 0.66 16.91
N TYR A 610 21.80 0.57 17.76
CA TYR A 610 22.46 -0.70 18.07
C TYR A 610 21.61 -1.59 18.97
N ASP A 611 21.06 -1.03 20.04
CA ASP A 611 20.14 -1.68 20.99
C ASP A 611 19.10 -0.67 21.51
N PRO A 612 17.91 -0.59 20.90
CA PRO A 612 16.89 0.37 21.31
C PRO A 612 16.44 0.22 22.77
N GLN A 613 16.48 -0.99 23.35
CA GLN A 613 16.06 -1.23 24.72
C GLN A 613 17.08 -0.70 25.74
N SER A 614 18.34 -0.56 25.38
CA SER A 614 19.37 0.01 26.24
C SER A 614 19.13 1.49 26.58
N THR A 615 18.57 2.23 25.62
CA THR A 615 18.25 3.66 25.77
C THR A 615 16.80 3.92 26.13
N SER A 616 15.91 2.97 25.83
CA SER A 616 14.45 3.11 25.94
C SER A 616 13.83 1.78 26.38
N SER A 617 13.86 1.51 27.70
CA SER A 617 13.34 0.26 28.27
C SER A 617 11.86 0.05 27.92
N GLY A 618 11.52 -1.15 27.42
CA GLY A 618 10.19 -1.49 26.91
C GLY A 618 9.94 -1.13 25.45
N SER A 619 10.96 -0.66 24.73
CA SER A 619 10.89 -0.43 23.30
C SER A 619 10.60 -1.71 22.51
N ILE A 620 9.71 -1.61 21.51
CA ILE A 620 9.45 -2.67 20.51
C ILE A 620 10.19 -2.40 19.20
N MET A 621 11.05 -1.37 19.14
CA MET A 621 11.89 -1.09 17.98
C MET A 621 12.93 -2.21 17.84
N PRO A 622 13.10 -2.82 16.65
CA PRO A 622 14.17 -3.78 16.41
C PRO A 622 15.54 -3.10 16.38
N ALA A 623 16.59 -3.86 16.65
CA ALA A 623 17.97 -3.38 16.56
C ALA A 623 18.43 -3.29 15.09
N TYR A 624 19.21 -2.26 14.77
CA TYR A 624 19.78 -2.03 13.44
C TYR A 624 21.31 -2.12 13.49
N GLN A 625 21.83 -3.19 14.07
CA GLN A 625 23.25 -3.40 14.36
C GLN A 625 24.15 -3.32 13.14
N TRP A 626 23.63 -3.68 11.94
CA TRP A 626 24.41 -3.59 10.69
C TRP A 626 24.77 -2.16 10.32
N LEU A 627 23.98 -1.12 10.68
CA LEU A 627 24.35 0.27 10.46
C LEU A 627 25.66 0.64 11.15
N VAL A 628 25.94 0.01 12.30
CA VAL A 628 27.16 0.23 13.08
C VAL A 628 28.35 -0.59 12.55
N ARG A 629 28.08 -1.67 11.77
CA ARG A 629 29.10 -2.57 11.24
C ARG A 629 29.47 -2.31 9.79
N ASP A 630 28.47 -1.96 8.99
CA ASP A 630 28.62 -1.89 7.53
C ASP A 630 29.25 -0.56 7.10
N LYS A 631 30.09 -0.64 6.05
CA LYS A 631 30.72 0.52 5.46
C LYS A 631 29.72 1.29 4.58
N LEU A 632 29.69 2.60 4.75
CA LEU A 632 28.91 3.51 3.92
C LEU A 632 29.42 3.49 2.47
N ASP A 633 28.55 3.17 1.52
CA ASP A 633 28.83 3.36 0.10
C ASP A 633 28.64 4.83 -0.28
N ARG A 634 29.71 5.46 -0.74
CA ARG A 634 29.75 6.88 -1.12
C ARG A 634 29.94 7.08 -2.61
N SER A 635 29.95 5.98 -3.38
CA SER A 635 30.36 6.00 -4.80
C SER A 635 29.43 6.84 -5.68
N ASP A 636 28.14 6.88 -5.37
CA ASP A 636 27.09 7.50 -6.17
C ASP A 636 26.72 8.92 -5.73
N ILE A 637 27.32 9.48 -4.67
CA ILE A 637 26.85 10.74 -4.07
C ILE A 637 26.80 11.91 -5.05
N ARG A 638 27.83 12.09 -5.88
CA ARG A 638 27.83 13.17 -6.89
C ARG A 638 26.68 13.03 -7.87
N LYS A 639 26.44 11.82 -8.34
CA LYS A 639 25.35 11.52 -9.26
C LYS A 639 23.97 11.72 -8.61
N LYS A 640 23.82 11.38 -7.33
CA LYS A 640 22.63 11.69 -6.54
C LYS A 640 22.36 13.19 -6.51
N MET A 641 23.39 14.00 -6.23
CA MET A 641 23.26 15.45 -6.20
C MET A 641 22.95 16.03 -7.59
N GLU A 642 23.57 15.53 -8.67
CA GLU A 642 23.26 15.92 -10.06
C GLU A 642 21.80 15.63 -10.42
N VAL A 643 21.28 14.48 -10.03
CA VAL A 643 19.85 14.14 -10.21
C VAL A 643 18.98 15.09 -9.40
N MET A 644 19.35 15.40 -8.16
CA MET A 644 18.62 16.36 -7.34
C MET A 644 18.60 17.77 -7.96
N VAL A 645 19.71 18.22 -8.58
CA VAL A 645 19.73 19.49 -9.35
C VAL A 645 18.74 19.45 -10.50
N THR A 646 18.70 18.34 -11.23
CA THR A 646 17.70 18.13 -12.31
C THR A 646 16.27 18.22 -11.79
N LEU A 647 16.03 17.83 -10.54
CA LEU A 647 14.75 17.91 -9.85
C LEU A 647 14.46 19.28 -9.22
N GLY A 648 15.39 20.24 -9.32
CA GLY A 648 15.23 21.61 -8.85
C GLY A 648 15.81 21.91 -7.47
N VAL A 649 16.56 20.98 -6.87
CA VAL A 649 17.29 21.24 -5.63
C VAL A 649 18.52 22.12 -5.94
N PRO A 650 18.76 23.24 -5.23
CA PRO A 650 19.74 24.24 -5.61
C PRO A 650 21.17 23.90 -5.14
N TYR A 651 21.69 22.72 -5.47
CA TYR A 651 23.11 22.44 -5.32
C TYR A 651 23.91 23.17 -6.41
N THR A 652 25.02 23.74 -6.02
CA THR A 652 25.97 24.36 -6.95
C THR A 652 26.97 23.32 -7.52
N GLU A 653 27.64 23.66 -8.61
CA GLU A 653 28.72 22.81 -9.13
C GLU A 653 29.86 22.62 -8.10
N GLU A 654 30.11 23.62 -7.24
CA GLU A 654 31.08 23.55 -6.16
C GLU A 654 30.64 22.55 -5.07
N ASP A 655 29.34 22.55 -4.68
CA ASP A 655 28.78 21.56 -3.72
C ASP A 655 28.97 20.14 -4.24
N ILE A 656 28.71 19.91 -5.53
CA ILE A 656 28.86 18.58 -6.15
C ILE A 656 30.34 18.18 -6.24
N ALA A 657 31.21 19.11 -6.63
CA ALA A 657 32.65 18.84 -6.73
C ALA A 657 33.26 18.47 -5.36
N ASN A 658 32.82 19.16 -4.30
CA ASN A 658 33.31 18.98 -2.93
C ASN A 658 32.56 17.90 -2.14
N ALA A 659 31.57 17.22 -2.70
CA ALA A 659 30.69 16.32 -1.98
C ALA A 659 31.42 15.32 -1.05
N HIS A 660 32.49 14.67 -1.52
CA HIS A 660 33.26 13.74 -0.69
C HIS A 660 34.02 14.42 0.44
N VAL A 661 34.55 15.61 0.18
CA VAL A 661 35.31 16.42 1.19
C VAL A 661 34.34 16.86 2.31
N ASP A 662 33.16 17.30 1.94
CA ASP A 662 32.13 17.71 2.91
C ASP A 662 31.60 16.54 3.71
N MET A 663 31.42 15.36 3.07
CA MET A 663 31.08 14.12 3.78
C MET A 663 32.16 13.78 4.82
N ASP A 664 33.43 13.78 4.43
CA ASP A 664 34.53 13.42 5.33
C ASP A 664 34.63 14.40 6.52
N LYS A 665 34.44 15.70 6.26
CA LYS A 665 34.45 16.73 7.29
C LYS A 665 33.29 16.57 8.29
N GLN A 666 32.08 16.33 7.80
CA GLN A 666 30.91 16.14 8.65
C GLN A 666 31.02 14.82 9.42
N ALA A 667 31.44 13.73 8.76
CA ALA A 667 31.64 12.43 9.38
C ALA A 667 32.70 12.46 10.49
N ALA A 668 33.83 13.14 10.26
CA ALA A 668 34.87 13.31 11.27
C ALA A 668 34.39 14.14 12.48
N GLN A 669 33.49 15.11 12.28
CA GLN A 669 32.89 15.85 13.38
C GLN A 669 31.96 14.96 14.24
N ILE A 670 31.14 14.11 13.61
CA ILE A 670 30.27 13.15 14.33
C ILE A 670 31.15 12.13 15.08
N GLU A 671 32.17 11.57 14.44
CA GLU A 671 33.12 10.67 15.11
C GLU A 671 33.75 11.31 16.33
N LYS A 672 34.19 12.56 16.22
CA LYS A 672 34.74 13.33 17.37
C LYS A 672 33.69 13.50 18.48
N ASN A 673 32.44 13.76 18.15
CA ASN A 673 31.37 13.86 19.13
C ASN A 673 31.14 12.52 19.86
N LEU A 674 31.19 11.39 19.13
CA LEU A 674 31.09 10.05 19.68
C LEU A 674 32.25 9.75 20.65
N TYR A 675 33.48 10.14 20.31
CA TYR A 675 34.64 9.98 21.19
C TYR A 675 34.59 10.84 22.47
N SER A 676 33.69 11.82 22.54
CA SER A 676 33.47 12.55 23.78
C SER A 676 32.76 11.72 24.86
N ASP A 677 32.19 10.59 24.48
CA ASP A 677 31.61 9.58 25.37
C ASP A 677 32.72 8.58 25.78
N PRO A 678 33.12 8.51 27.06
CA PRO A 678 34.23 7.66 27.50
C PRO A 678 34.00 6.17 27.30
N ASP A 679 32.74 5.72 27.47
CA ASP A 679 32.37 4.30 27.31
C ASP A 679 32.46 3.89 25.85
N PHE A 680 31.96 4.74 24.95
CA PHE A 680 32.12 4.54 23.52
C PHE A 680 33.61 4.53 23.11
N ALA A 681 34.38 5.52 23.53
CA ALA A 681 35.80 5.64 23.16
C ALA A 681 36.61 4.41 23.60
N LYS A 682 36.38 3.93 24.81
CA LYS A 682 37.01 2.72 25.34
C LYS A 682 36.65 1.48 24.52
N GLY A 683 35.35 1.22 24.31
CA GLY A 683 34.88 0.05 23.55
C GLY A 683 35.36 0.07 22.11
N TYR A 684 35.39 1.22 21.46
CA TYR A 684 35.86 1.38 20.09
C TYR A 684 37.37 1.08 19.95
N GLU A 685 38.22 1.54 20.90
CA GLU A 685 39.63 1.24 20.89
C GLU A 685 39.93 -0.23 21.21
N GLU A 686 39.10 -0.86 22.05
CA GLU A 686 39.20 -2.31 22.32
C GLU A 686 38.82 -3.12 21.04
N ASP A 687 37.77 -2.75 20.32
CA ASP A 687 37.37 -3.36 19.06
C ASP A 687 38.45 -3.20 17.97
N LYS A 688 39.05 -2.00 17.88
CA LYS A 688 40.14 -1.70 16.94
C LYS A 688 41.35 -2.57 17.20
N LYS A 689 41.75 -2.68 18.47
CA LYS A 689 42.83 -3.55 18.90
C LYS A 689 42.55 -5.01 18.62
N TYR A 690 41.35 -5.50 18.94
CA TYR A 690 40.93 -6.85 18.68
C TYR A 690 40.99 -7.20 17.17
N ALA A 691 40.52 -6.28 16.33
CA ALA A 691 40.59 -6.45 14.87
C ALA A 691 42.04 -6.57 14.38
N ALA A 692 42.94 -5.71 14.88
CA ALA A 692 44.37 -5.72 14.52
C ALA A 692 45.06 -7.02 14.98
N GLU A 693 44.76 -7.51 16.17
CA GLU A 693 45.34 -8.74 16.74
C GLU A 693 44.84 -10.01 16.00
N ASN A 694 43.63 -9.96 15.42
CA ASN A 694 43.04 -11.12 14.74
C ASN A 694 43.06 -11.03 13.21
N GLY A 695 43.65 -9.95 12.65
CA GLY A 695 43.80 -9.77 11.20
C GLY A 695 42.49 -9.48 10.47
N TYR A 696 41.50 -8.85 11.15
CA TYR A 696 40.27 -8.39 10.54
C TYR A 696 40.42 -6.98 9.99
N ASP A 697 39.78 -6.70 8.87
CA ASP A 697 39.65 -5.33 8.34
C ASP A 697 38.77 -4.50 9.27
N PHE A 698 39.34 -3.45 9.85
CA PHE A 698 38.61 -2.54 10.72
C PHE A 698 38.11 -1.34 9.93
N ILE A 699 36.78 -1.11 9.99
CA ILE A 699 36.13 0.06 9.38
C ILE A 699 36.14 1.18 10.41
N GLU A 700 36.80 2.31 10.10
CA GLU A 700 36.78 3.50 10.96
C GLU A 700 35.32 4.01 11.14
N MET A 701 34.99 4.56 12.31
CA MET A 701 33.62 4.97 12.64
C MET A 701 33.05 5.96 11.62
N LYS A 702 33.83 6.95 11.19
CA LYS A 702 33.44 7.92 10.17
C LYS A 702 33.02 7.32 8.82
N ASP A 703 33.44 6.09 8.54
CA ASP A 703 33.14 5.38 7.29
C ASP A 703 31.95 4.41 7.41
N ARG A 704 31.33 4.32 8.60
CA ARG A 704 30.19 3.41 8.84
C ARG A 704 28.86 4.09 8.50
N GLU A 705 27.87 3.31 8.13
CA GLU A 705 26.52 3.76 7.75
C GLU A 705 25.82 4.56 8.87
N ILE A 706 26.06 4.19 10.12
CA ILE A 706 25.46 4.87 11.28
C ILE A 706 25.77 6.36 11.33
N VAL A 707 26.95 6.78 10.87
CA VAL A 707 27.34 8.19 10.89
C VAL A 707 26.49 9.02 9.92
N ALA A 708 26.15 8.48 8.75
CA ALA A 708 25.23 9.12 7.83
C ALA A 708 23.80 9.17 8.39
N MET A 709 23.35 8.08 9.04
CA MET A 709 22.06 8.06 9.72
C MET A 709 21.98 9.12 10.82
N ILE A 710 23.01 9.26 11.64
CA ILE A 710 23.09 10.29 12.68
C ILE A 710 23.03 11.68 12.04
N ALA A 711 23.80 11.92 10.98
CA ALA A 711 23.80 13.22 10.27
C ALA A 711 22.37 13.59 9.83
N TYR A 712 21.65 12.66 9.21
CA TYR A 712 20.27 12.88 8.79
C TYR A 712 19.32 13.15 9.96
N LEU A 713 19.36 12.33 11.03
CA LEU A 713 18.49 12.52 12.19
C LEU A 713 18.74 13.84 12.91
N GLN A 714 20.01 14.23 13.04
CA GLN A 714 20.40 15.52 13.65
C GLN A 714 19.98 16.73 12.79
N ARG A 715 19.74 16.53 11.49
CA ARG A 715 19.26 17.56 10.58
C ARG A 715 17.79 17.88 10.78
N LEU A 716 16.97 16.88 11.13
CA LEU A 716 15.50 16.98 11.13
C LEU A 716 14.98 18.12 12.01
N GLY A 717 14.27 19.06 11.39
CA GLY A 717 13.60 20.19 12.04
C GLY A 717 14.54 21.28 12.58
N THR A 718 15.82 21.28 12.22
CA THR A 718 16.77 22.30 12.68
C THR A 718 16.65 23.60 11.90
N ASP A 719 16.31 23.55 10.62
CA ASP A 719 16.22 24.72 9.73
C ASP A 719 15.24 25.80 10.22
N ILE A 720 14.10 25.37 10.74
CA ILE A 720 13.09 26.31 11.24
C ILE A 720 13.44 26.93 12.61
N LYS A 721 14.48 26.42 13.31
CA LYS A 721 14.96 26.96 14.57
C LYS A 721 15.93 28.13 14.35
N ILE A 722 16.42 28.33 13.14
CA ILE A 722 17.34 29.43 12.79
C ILE A 722 16.53 30.73 12.80
N LYS A 723 16.81 31.58 13.79
CA LYS A 723 16.26 32.94 13.82
C LYS A 723 17.01 33.80 12.82
N GLU A 724 16.30 34.49 11.94
CA GLU A 724 16.93 35.53 11.10
C GLU A 724 17.56 36.64 11.97
N PRO A 725 18.59 37.34 11.48
CA PRO A 725 19.29 38.36 12.24
C PRO A 725 18.39 39.48 12.81
N ASN A 726 17.21 39.65 12.28
CA ASN A 726 16.23 40.67 12.71
C ASN A 726 15.13 40.14 13.68
N GLY A 727 15.26 38.90 14.19
CA GLY A 727 14.34 38.39 15.22
C GLY A 727 12.98 38.00 14.73
N GLU A 728 12.66 38.13 13.45
CA GLU A 728 11.41 37.67 12.84
C GLU A 728 11.61 36.26 12.26
N ILE A 729 10.69 35.36 12.58
CA ILE A 729 10.55 34.10 11.84
C ILE A 729 10.07 34.52 10.46
N SER A 730 10.83 34.18 9.41
CA SER A 730 10.53 34.50 8.01
C SER A 730 9.05 34.23 7.70
N LYS A 731 8.28 35.29 7.63
CA LYS A 731 6.90 35.28 7.11
C LYS A 731 6.98 35.62 5.63
N ASN A 732 7.10 34.63 4.76
CA ASN A 732 6.75 34.78 3.36
C ASN A 732 6.13 33.49 2.80
#